data_c87506b149ec90fa8bba00b227648599
#
_entry.id   c87506b149ec90fa8bba00b227648599
#
_cell.length_a   1.000
_cell.length_b   1.000
_cell.length_c   1.000
_cell.angle_alpha   90.00
_cell.angle_beta   90.00
_cell.angle_gamma   90.00
#
_symmetry.space_group_name_H-M   'P 1'
#
loop_
_entity.id
_entity.type
_entity.pdbx_description
1 polymer ?
#
loop_
_entity_poly.entity_id
_entity_poly.type
_entity_poly.pdbx_seq_one_letter_code
_entity_poly.pdbx_strand_id
1 'polypeptide(L)'
;MRTAGHSQEEVRLGGTLVSRWIALSLLLVASASGAEPGPIRLYDLTYTLDIDAARPDQVQMAWDHCHAVAALQGLVNRHEPVLYIRFAHSRYRNRNIDHFWLEKLSEPGGWLHGRPIRRIETLADLIAQFRSHIRGLVVYDPNVAATSNVASTVAGVEDLLPVRYDRSEGSLYRLLVEGERSLPVRRWLVGPDGASLFTGAGRIPGTDLPSTGSAKCDAYLWMKHNYLDAGRCDGAYGAYYLDQYWLKKPRNAALNHHCLTNHDFFVARKAFFFDLGVWADETPVDDPDQELGTDLETLKALLLSAYHHGGKENMIHIGGFVPWAHKYTTHGDAGGRHDPVPTEWEYGRVISAYNGFMDADAISYGAMANASFFMHFPMRPEYTQKWVTRQELAERGYLDADGQVRFDGREFLIFYVGDYDCAAWLYQRTMDIWDDPARGQVPMMWCISPVLDRRAPMAMDYMRRTATPNDYFASADNGAGYCEPGMLQEPRGVSGLPCGLDAWARHCKTFYDRWGLSVTGFIIYAHGPELNEAGLDCYASFSGNGIVPSGGPASLLHKGMPVLRFDHDVNEGDPADAARHVVQRIAQRRTEGHPPFHWFRNILKTPTWYVRTYDAIQQINPKIELLDAPTFFELYRIHLESQGPSSP
;
A
#
# COMPACT_ATOMS: atom_id res chain seq x y z
N MET A 1 70.33 -11.24 -21.92
CA MET A 1 70.78 -11.79 -23.20
C MET A 1 69.65 -11.61 -24.20
N ARG A 2 69.98 -10.79 -25.16
CA ARG A 2 69.60 -10.72 -26.57
C ARG A 2 68.11 -10.68 -26.87
N THR A 3 67.62 -9.54 -27.22
CA THR A 3 67.69 -8.72 -28.49
C THR A 3 66.62 -9.15 -29.50
N ALA A 4 65.82 -8.27 -29.80
CA ALA A 4 65.69 -7.35 -30.94
C ALA A 4 64.58 -7.90 -31.89
N GLY A 5 63.78 -7.18 -32.57
CA GLY A 5 63.66 -5.74 -32.94
C GLY A 5 62.82 -5.61 -34.19
N HIS A 6 62.15 -4.50 -34.32
CA HIS A 6 61.81 -3.77 -35.56
C HIS A 6 61.05 -4.49 -36.69
N SER A 7 60.09 -3.95 -37.38
CA SER A 7 59.99 -2.62 -38.00
C SER A 7 58.59 -2.32 -38.46
N GLN A 8 58.30 -1.02 -38.56
CA GLN A 8 57.18 -0.37 -39.26
C GLN A 8 57.18 -0.66 -40.75
N GLU A 9 56.00 -0.62 -41.36
CA GLU A 9 55.82 0.08 -42.63
C GLU A 9 54.36 0.50 -42.86
N GLU A 10 54.17 1.78 -43.04
CA GLU A 10 52.95 2.41 -43.56
C GLU A 10 52.77 2.13 -45.05
N VAL A 11 51.53 1.89 -45.49
CA VAL A 11 51.08 2.38 -46.81
C VAL A 11 49.61 2.78 -46.75
N ARG A 12 49.36 3.99 -47.19
CA ARG A 12 48.06 4.69 -47.35
C ARG A 12 47.30 4.23 -48.60
N LEU A 13 46.02 4.65 -48.57
CA LEU A 13 45.03 4.92 -49.65
C LEU A 13 43.97 3.80 -49.76
N GLY A 14 42.71 4.05 -49.63
CA GLY A 14 41.79 5.13 -49.95
C GLY A 14 40.48 4.47 -50.32
N GLY A 15 39.36 4.98 -49.91
CA GLY A 15 38.09 4.52 -50.46
C GLY A 15 36.94 4.51 -49.44
N THR A 16 36.28 5.66 -49.36
CA THR A 16 34.96 5.85 -48.74
C THR A 16 33.92 4.81 -49.14
N LEU A 17 33.36 4.14 -48.16
CA LEU A 17 32.00 3.57 -48.22
C LEU A 17 31.34 3.71 -46.85
N VAL A 18 30.53 4.77 -46.76
CA VAL A 18 29.63 5.01 -45.65
C VAL A 18 28.52 3.96 -45.74
N SER A 19 28.64 2.88 -45.01
CA SER A 19 27.53 1.95 -44.77
C SER A 19 26.77 2.43 -43.54
N ARG A 20 25.64 3.09 -43.78
CA ARG A 20 24.59 3.33 -42.79
C ARG A 20 24.07 1.99 -42.29
N TRP A 21 24.52 1.59 -41.12
CA TRP A 21 23.81 0.61 -40.32
C TRP A 21 22.71 1.36 -39.58
N ILE A 22 21.51 1.43 -40.20
CA ILE A 22 20.27 1.67 -39.51
C ILE A 22 20.05 0.42 -38.67
N ALA A 23 20.33 0.54 -37.38
CA ALA A 23 19.88 -0.44 -36.40
C ALA A 23 18.35 -0.38 -36.37
N LEU A 24 17.72 -1.24 -37.15
CA LEU A 24 16.31 -1.54 -37.06
C LEU A 24 16.19 -2.34 -35.74
N SER A 25 15.93 -1.64 -34.64
CA SER A 25 15.45 -2.24 -33.41
C SER A 25 14.08 -2.84 -33.72
N LEU A 26 14.07 -4.06 -34.22
CA LEU A 26 12.88 -4.89 -34.19
C LEU A 26 12.50 -5.01 -32.72
N LEU A 27 11.47 -4.28 -32.34
CA LEU A 27 10.63 -4.70 -31.23
C LEU A 27 10.14 -6.11 -31.56
N LEU A 28 10.81 -7.10 -31.04
CA LEU A 28 10.23 -8.41 -30.83
C LEU A 28 9.16 -8.22 -29.74
N VAL A 29 7.99 -7.74 -30.16
CA VAL A 29 6.76 -8.11 -29.49
C VAL A 29 6.74 -9.63 -29.65
N ALA A 30 7.09 -10.32 -28.58
CA ALA A 30 6.80 -11.73 -28.45
C ALA A 30 5.30 -11.85 -28.69
N SER A 31 4.91 -12.23 -29.90
CA SER A 31 3.59 -12.76 -30.18
C SER A 31 3.49 -14.04 -29.33
N ALA A 32 3.05 -13.86 -28.08
CA ALA A 32 2.46 -14.96 -27.33
C ALA A 32 1.46 -15.59 -28.29
N SER A 33 1.57 -16.87 -28.47
CA SER A 33 0.68 -17.77 -29.23
C SER A 33 -0.73 -17.19 -29.27
N GLY A 34 -1.32 -16.99 -30.46
CA GLY A 34 -2.62 -16.38 -30.71
C GLY A 34 -3.82 -17.20 -30.20
N ALA A 35 -3.75 -17.73 -28.99
CA ALA A 35 -4.89 -18.22 -28.25
C ALA A 35 -5.60 -17.01 -27.62
N GLU A 36 -6.85 -16.82 -27.98
CA GLU A 36 -7.71 -15.83 -27.30
C GLU A 36 -7.63 -16.05 -25.78
N PRO A 37 -7.53 -14.98 -24.97
CA PRO A 37 -7.46 -15.12 -23.52
C PRO A 37 -8.69 -15.89 -23.03
N GLY A 38 -8.46 -16.90 -22.21
CA GLY A 38 -9.51 -17.77 -21.69
C GLY A 38 -10.61 -16.99 -20.94
N PRO A 39 -11.79 -17.59 -20.71
CA PRO A 39 -12.89 -16.92 -20.04
C PRO A 39 -12.53 -16.55 -18.59
N ILE A 40 -13.03 -15.39 -18.15
CA ILE A 40 -13.00 -15.01 -16.72
C ILE A 40 -13.97 -15.93 -15.98
N ARG A 41 -13.53 -16.51 -14.86
CA ARG A 41 -14.36 -17.30 -13.95
C ARG A 41 -14.81 -16.39 -12.82
N LEU A 42 -16.11 -16.17 -12.74
CA LEU A 42 -16.72 -15.30 -11.72
C LEU A 42 -17.34 -16.15 -10.61
N TYR A 43 -16.91 -15.93 -9.39
CA TYR A 43 -17.53 -16.54 -8.22
C TYR A 43 -18.11 -15.46 -7.29
N ASP A 44 -19.35 -15.66 -6.83
CA ASP A 44 -20.03 -14.72 -5.95
C ASP A 44 -19.87 -15.14 -4.48
N LEU A 45 -19.13 -14.34 -3.72
CA LEU A 45 -18.85 -14.56 -2.30
C LEU A 45 -19.70 -13.62 -1.41
N THR A 46 -20.63 -12.83 -1.98
CA THR A 46 -21.41 -11.84 -1.21
C THR A 46 -22.32 -12.48 -0.15
N TYR A 47 -22.68 -13.75 -0.29
CA TYR A 47 -23.46 -14.47 0.73
C TYR A 47 -22.75 -14.51 2.11
N THR A 48 -21.43 -14.35 2.15
CA THR A 48 -20.67 -14.27 3.42
C THR A 48 -20.83 -12.93 4.12
N LEU A 49 -21.38 -11.92 3.44
CA LEU A 49 -21.70 -10.60 4.03
C LEU A 49 -23.10 -10.59 4.64
N ASP A 50 -23.99 -11.48 4.16
CA ASP A 50 -25.37 -11.59 4.61
C ASP A 50 -25.50 -12.67 5.68
N ILE A 51 -24.79 -12.46 6.80
CA ILE A 51 -24.74 -13.37 7.95
C ILE A 51 -25.27 -12.69 9.20
N ASP A 52 -25.85 -13.48 10.08
CA ASP A 52 -26.19 -13.04 11.43
C ASP A 52 -24.93 -13.09 12.31
N ALA A 53 -24.40 -11.91 12.68
CA ALA A 53 -23.22 -11.79 13.53
C ALA A 53 -23.42 -12.39 14.94
N ALA A 54 -24.67 -12.59 15.39
CA ALA A 54 -24.99 -13.29 16.64
C ALA A 54 -24.91 -14.82 16.51
N ARG A 55 -24.74 -15.35 15.29
CA ARG A 55 -24.62 -16.77 14.99
C ARG A 55 -23.15 -17.18 14.77
N PRO A 56 -22.46 -17.73 15.79
CA PRO A 56 -21.04 -18.10 15.67
C PRO A 56 -20.76 -19.09 14.52
N ASP A 57 -21.70 -19.98 14.23
CA ASP A 57 -21.60 -20.93 13.12
C ASP A 57 -21.60 -20.23 11.74
N GLN A 58 -22.42 -19.19 11.55
CA GLN A 58 -22.44 -18.41 10.31
C GLN A 58 -21.18 -17.55 10.17
N VAL A 59 -20.74 -16.91 11.23
CA VAL A 59 -19.49 -16.13 11.27
C VAL A 59 -18.31 -17.02 10.92
N GLN A 60 -18.25 -18.22 11.49
CA GLN A 60 -17.19 -19.18 11.23
C GLN A 60 -17.23 -19.70 9.80
N MET A 61 -18.40 -20.03 9.27
CA MET A 61 -18.57 -20.44 7.88
C MET A 61 -18.09 -19.35 6.93
N ALA A 62 -18.46 -18.09 7.17
CA ALA A 62 -18.05 -16.97 6.34
C ALA A 62 -16.52 -16.82 6.33
N TRP A 63 -15.88 -16.93 7.51
CA TRP A 63 -14.41 -16.92 7.60
C TRP A 63 -13.78 -18.06 6.83
N ASP A 64 -14.21 -19.29 7.05
CA ASP A 64 -13.62 -20.47 6.40
C ASP A 64 -13.73 -20.38 4.87
N HIS A 65 -14.86 -19.91 4.36
CA HIS A 65 -15.08 -19.73 2.92
C HIS A 65 -14.22 -18.59 2.36
N CYS A 66 -14.20 -17.41 3.00
CA CYS A 66 -13.37 -16.29 2.57
C CYS A 66 -11.89 -16.65 2.57
N HIS A 67 -11.41 -17.36 3.62
CA HIS A 67 -10.01 -17.76 3.73
C HIS A 67 -9.61 -18.72 2.60
N ALA A 68 -10.40 -19.76 2.36
CA ALA A 68 -10.13 -20.71 1.29
C ALA A 68 -10.22 -20.05 -0.10
N VAL A 69 -11.22 -19.18 -0.33
CA VAL A 69 -11.40 -18.51 -1.63
C VAL A 69 -10.28 -17.49 -1.88
N ALA A 70 -9.88 -16.68 -0.89
CA ALA A 70 -8.77 -15.74 -1.06
C ALA A 70 -7.45 -16.46 -1.38
N ALA A 71 -7.17 -17.58 -0.68
CA ALA A 71 -5.99 -18.40 -0.98
C ALA A 71 -6.08 -18.99 -2.40
N LEU A 72 -7.22 -19.59 -2.76
CA LEU A 72 -7.43 -20.15 -4.09
C LEU A 72 -7.26 -19.09 -5.18
N GLN A 73 -7.82 -17.91 -4.99
CA GLN A 73 -7.72 -16.80 -5.95
C GLN A 73 -6.24 -16.41 -6.16
N GLY A 74 -5.46 -16.31 -5.09
CA GLY A 74 -4.03 -16.04 -5.18
C GLY A 74 -3.25 -17.11 -5.94
N LEU A 75 -3.59 -18.39 -5.75
CA LEU A 75 -2.95 -19.49 -6.48
C LEU A 75 -3.32 -19.48 -7.98
N VAL A 76 -4.60 -19.31 -8.29
CA VAL A 76 -5.13 -19.32 -9.67
C VAL A 76 -4.60 -18.13 -10.45
N ASN A 77 -4.64 -16.94 -9.85
CA ASN A 77 -4.26 -15.70 -10.54
C ASN A 77 -2.75 -15.42 -10.53
N ARG A 78 -1.91 -16.30 -9.98
CA ARG A 78 -0.46 -16.05 -9.86
C ARG A 78 0.20 -15.69 -11.19
N HIS A 79 -0.22 -16.30 -12.28
CA HIS A 79 0.40 -16.14 -13.60
C HIS A 79 -0.49 -15.44 -14.64
N GLU A 80 -1.80 -15.48 -14.48
CA GLU A 80 -2.76 -14.88 -15.39
C GLU A 80 -4.07 -14.53 -14.69
N PRO A 81 -4.81 -13.49 -15.14
CA PRO A 81 -6.08 -13.07 -14.51
C PRO A 81 -7.23 -13.99 -14.95
N VAL A 82 -7.55 -15.00 -14.16
CA VAL A 82 -8.58 -16.01 -14.48
C VAL A 82 -9.77 -15.97 -13.53
N LEU A 83 -9.52 -15.94 -12.20
CA LEU A 83 -10.56 -16.01 -11.18
C LEU A 83 -10.89 -14.62 -10.65
N TYR A 84 -12.10 -14.17 -10.87
CA TYR A 84 -12.66 -12.92 -10.38
C TYR A 84 -13.70 -13.19 -9.28
N ILE A 85 -13.59 -12.52 -8.15
CA ILE A 85 -14.48 -12.67 -7.00
C ILE A 85 -15.38 -11.44 -6.89
N ARG A 86 -16.68 -11.65 -6.71
CA ARG A 86 -17.62 -10.62 -6.34
C ARG A 86 -17.84 -10.68 -4.82
N PHE A 87 -17.38 -9.64 -4.11
CA PHE A 87 -17.45 -9.60 -2.65
C PHE A 87 -17.69 -8.19 -2.12
N ALA A 88 -16.81 -7.21 -2.39
CA ALA A 88 -16.76 -5.94 -1.70
C ALA A 88 -18.00 -5.05 -1.96
N HIS A 89 -18.58 -4.51 -0.89
CA HIS A 89 -19.64 -3.51 -0.93
C HIS A 89 -19.12 -2.14 -0.54
N SER A 90 -19.44 -1.09 -1.32
CA SER A 90 -19.23 0.28 -0.88
C SER A 90 -20.29 0.66 0.16
N ARG A 91 -19.84 1.14 1.32
CA ARG A 91 -20.71 1.73 2.33
C ARG A 91 -21.38 3.02 1.87
N TYR A 92 -20.77 3.70 0.91
CA TYR A 92 -21.16 5.07 0.55
C TYR A 92 -22.28 5.14 -0.47
N ARG A 93 -22.39 4.13 -1.36
CA ARG A 93 -23.44 4.11 -2.39
C ARG A 93 -24.24 2.81 -2.45
N ASN A 94 -24.09 1.93 -1.47
CA ASN A 94 -24.72 0.60 -1.48
C ASN A 94 -24.53 -0.13 -2.80
N ARG A 95 -23.31 -0.10 -3.35
CA ARG A 95 -22.94 -0.64 -4.64
C ARG A 95 -21.85 -1.67 -4.50
N ASN A 96 -21.96 -2.79 -5.22
CA ASN A 96 -20.87 -3.76 -5.26
C ASN A 96 -19.72 -3.24 -6.11
N ILE A 97 -18.55 -3.06 -5.48
CA ILE A 97 -17.37 -2.48 -6.10
C ILE A 97 -16.74 -3.40 -7.12
N ASP A 98 -16.72 -4.71 -6.83
CA ASP A 98 -16.13 -5.69 -7.75
C ASP A 98 -16.94 -5.74 -9.04
N HIS A 99 -18.28 -5.60 -8.94
CA HIS A 99 -19.14 -5.50 -10.11
C HIS A 99 -18.88 -4.22 -10.91
N PHE A 100 -18.74 -3.08 -10.24
CA PHE A 100 -18.41 -1.82 -10.91
C PHE A 100 -17.13 -1.92 -11.73
N TRP A 101 -16.05 -2.43 -11.14
CA TRP A 101 -14.77 -2.55 -11.86
C TRP A 101 -14.85 -3.57 -12.98
N LEU A 102 -15.55 -4.69 -12.79
CA LEU A 102 -15.74 -5.70 -13.84
C LEU A 102 -16.49 -5.11 -15.05
N GLU A 103 -17.56 -4.35 -14.82
CA GLU A 103 -18.29 -3.65 -15.87
C GLU A 103 -17.41 -2.61 -16.56
N LYS A 104 -16.75 -1.74 -15.76
CA LYS A 104 -15.90 -0.66 -16.26
C LYS A 104 -14.76 -1.16 -17.15
N LEU A 105 -14.13 -2.23 -16.76
CA LEU A 105 -13.04 -2.84 -17.52
C LEU A 105 -13.54 -3.66 -18.73
N SER A 106 -14.82 -4.02 -18.77
CA SER A 106 -15.46 -4.72 -19.90
C SER A 106 -16.08 -3.78 -20.95
N GLU A 107 -16.17 -2.48 -20.68
CA GLU A 107 -16.60 -1.46 -21.65
C GLU A 107 -15.77 -1.50 -22.95
N PRO A 108 -16.29 -1.00 -24.09
CA PRO A 108 -15.50 -0.89 -25.32
C PRO A 108 -14.17 -0.16 -25.10
N GLY A 109 -13.08 -0.82 -25.49
CA GLY A 109 -11.71 -0.32 -25.27
C GLY A 109 -11.14 -0.62 -23.86
N GLY A 110 -11.90 -1.21 -22.96
CA GLY A 110 -11.44 -1.68 -21.66
C GLY A 110 -10.60 -2.95 -21.75
N TRP A 111 -9.82 -3.21 -20.73
CA TRP A 111 -8.89 -4.35 -20.66
C TRP A 111 -9.58 -5.72 -20.82
N LEU A 112 -10.80 -5.86 -20.31
CA LEU A 112 -11.56 -7.12 -20.33
C LEU A 112 -12.60 -7.15 -21.44
N HIS A 113 -12.62 -6.14 -22.33
CA HIS A 113 -13.58 -6.07 -23.43
C HIS A 113 -13.54 -7.33 -24.31
N GLY A 114 -14.70 -7.92 -24.50
CA GLY A 114 -14.85 -9.14 -25.32
C GLY A 114 -14.45 -10.45 -24.63
N ARG A 115 -13.89 -10.42 -23.42
CA ARG A 115 -13.60 -11.66 -22.66
C ARG A 115 -14.91 -12.28 -22.13
N PRO A 116 -15.19 -13.56 -22.42
CA PRO A 116 -16.36 -14.23 -21.87
C PRO A 116 -16.29 -14.34 -20.34
N ILE A 117 -17.38 -14.05 -19.65
CA ILE A 117 -17.52 -14.24 -18.21
C ILE A 117 -18.38 -15.48 -17.96
N ARG A 118 -17.87 -16.43 -17.17
CA ARG A 118 -18.57 -17.66 -16.79
C ARG A 118 -18.68 -17.76 -15.28
N ARG A 119 -19.91 -17.81 -14.78
CA ARG A 119 -20.17 -17.96 -13.33
C ARG A 119 -19.90 -19.38 -12.87
N ILE A 120 -19.49 -19.48 -11.63
CA ILE A 120 -19.36 -20.71 -10.85
C ILE A 120 -20.32 -20.58 -9.68
N GLU A 121 -21.19 -21.57 -9.47
CA GLU A 121 -22.33 -21.40 -8.56
C GLU A 121 -22.02 -21.84 -7.12
N THR A 122 -21.16 -22.85 -6.93
CA THR A 122 -20.87 -23.38 -5.60
C THR A 122 -19.38 -23.36 -5.28
N LEU A 123 -19.02 -23.30 -3.98
CA LEU A 123 -17.64 -23.42 -3.52
C LEU A 123 -17.02 -24.76 -3.92
N ALA A 124 -17.80 -25.83 -3.88
CA ALA A 124 -17.34 -27.16 -4.29
C ALA A 124 -16.97 -27.21 -5.78
N ASP A 125 -17.77 -26.57 -6.64
CA ASP A 125 -17.48 -26.48 -8.08
C ASP A 125 -16.30 -25.55 -8.34
N LEU A 126 -16.16 -24.46 -7.58
CA LEU A 126 -15.01 -23.57 -7.65
C LEU A 126 -13.71 -24.34 -7.38
N ILE A 127 -13.66 -25.09 -6.29
CA ILE A 127 -12.49 -25.91 -5.92
C ILE A 127 -12.24 -27.00 -6.96
N ALA A 128 -13.28 -27.67 -7.44
CA ALA A 128 -13.17 -28.69 -8.48
C ALA A 128 -12.63 -28.13 -9.81
N GLN A 129 -13.11 -26.95 -10.22
CA GLN A 129 -12.67 -26.27 -11.44
C GLN A 129 -11.18 -25.96 -11.43
N PHE A 130 -10.65 -25.56 -10.27
CA PHE A 130 -9.25 -25.17 -10.11
C PHE A 130 -8.39 -26.22 -9.40
N ARG A 131 -8.84 -27.48 -9.41
CA ARG A 131 -8.18 -28.60 -8.74
C ARG A 131 -6.71 -28.74 -9.13
N SER A 132 -6.34 -28.44 -10.37
CA SER A 132 -4.96 -28.52 -10.87
C SER A 132 -4.01 -27.48 -10.25
N HIS A 133 -4.52 -26.40 -9.67
CA HIS A 133 -3.75 -25.37 -8.98
C HIS A 133 -3.50 -25.70 -7.51
N ILE A 134 -4.14 -26.76 -6.99
CA ILE A 134 -4.15 -27.12 -5.58
C ILE A 134 -3.41 -28.45 -5.39
N ARG A 135 -2.29 -28.44 -4.67
CA ARG A 135 -1.55 -29.67 -4.35
C ARG A 135 -2.14 -30.44 -3.18
N GLY A 136 -2.96 -29.80 -2.36
CA GLY A 136 -3.61 -30.37 -1.19
C GLY A 136 -4.06 -29.30 -0.20
N LEU A 137 -4.13 -29.67 1.06
CA LEU A 137 -4.61 -28.84 2.15
C LEU A 137 -3.52 -28.58 3.18
N VAL A 138 -3.61 -27.41 3.84
CA VAL A 138 -2.99 -27.12 5.13
C VAL A 138 -4.08 -26.97 6.17
N VAL A 139 -4.07 -27.84 7.18
CA VAL A 139 -5.06 -27.83 8.27
C VAL A 139 -4.50 -27.07 9.45
N TYR A 140 -5.22 -26.04 9.91
CA TYR A 140 -4.78 -25.16 11.00
C TYR A 140 -5.65 -25.28 12.26
N ASP A 141 -5.07 -24.85 13.38
CA ASP A 141 -5.61 -25.05 14.73
C ASP A 141 -6.59 -23.91 15.12
N PRO A 142 -7.86 -24.21 15.43
CA PRO A 142 -8.79 -23.20 15.93
C PRO A 142 -8.45 -22.68 17.34
N ASN A 143 -7.60 -23.38 18.10
CA ASN A 143 -7.22 -22.98 19.46
C ASN A 143 -5.98 -22.09 19.48
N VAL A 144 -5.15 -22.13 18.43
CA VAL A 144 -3.98 -21.27 18.25
C VAL A 144 -4.22 -20.43 17.00
N ALA A 145 -4.86 -19.28 17.20
CA ALA A 145 -5.39 -18.42 16.12
C ALA A 145 -4.34 -18.02 15.08
N ALA A 146 -3.10 -17.77 15.52
CA ALA A 146 -1.95 -17.44 14.65
C ALA A 146 -1.73 -18.47 13.53
N THR A 147 -2.12 -19.73 13.75
CA THR A 147 -1.97 -20.78 12.74
C THR A 147 -2.81 -20.53 11.49
N SER A 148 -3.85 -19.67 11.53
CA SER A 148 -4.60 -19.25 10.35
C SER A 148 -3.73 -18.41 9.41
N ASN A 149 -2.94 -17.46 9.93
CA ASN A 149 -1.97 -16.69 9.15
C ASN A 149 -0.78 -17.55 8.68
N VAL A 150 -0.28 -18.44 9.54
CA VAL A 150 0.74 -19.42 9.14
C VAL A 150 0.21 -20.29 7.99
N ALA A 151 -1.06 -20.71 8.02
CA ALA A 151 -1.68 -21.46 6.94
C ALA A 151 -1.75 -20.67 5.62
N SER A 152 -2.00 -19.34 5.66
CA SER A 152 -1.94 -18.47 4.47
C SER A 152 -0.53 -18.45 3.85
N THR A 153 0.52 -18.37 4.70
CA THR A 153 1.91 -18.45 4.25
C THR A 153 2.20 -19.79 3.56
N VAL A 154 1.85 -20.88 4.23
CA VAL A 154 2.05 -22.25 3.73
C VAL A 154 1.26 -22.47 2.44
N ALA A 155 0.03 -21.98 2.36
CA ALA A 155 -0.83 -22.05 1.19
C ALA A 155 -0.16 -21.39 -0.04
N GLY A 156 0.35 -20.17 0.12
CA GLY A 156 1.03 -19.44 -0.95
C GLY A 156 2.31 -20.11 -1.43
N VAL A 157 3.10 -20.69 -0.51
CA VAL A 157 4.39 -21.30 -0.82
C VAL A 157 4.24 -22.70 -1.42
N GLU A 158 3.32 -23.52 -0.91
CA GLU A 158 3.20 -24.93 -1.28
C GLU A 158 2.02 -25.25 -2.20
N ASP A 159 1.27 -24.24 -2.63
CA ASP A 159 0.06 -24.35 -3.47
C ASP A 159 -1.04 -25.19 -2.78
N LEU A 160 -1.34 -24.85 -1.52
CA LEU A 160 -2.32 -25.54 -0.70
C LEU A 160 -3.53 -24.63 -0.42
N LEU A 161 -4.67 -25.24 0.00
CA LEU A 161 -5.79 -24.49 0.55
C LEU A 161 -5.73 -24.55 2.08
N PRO A 162 -5.91 -23.40 2.78
CA PRO A 162 -6.05 -23.38 4.22
C PRO A 162 -7.43 -23.88 4.64
N VAL A 163 -7.47 -24.78 5.62
CA VAL A 163 -8.69 -25.37 6.16
C VAL A 163 -8.59 -25.42 7.68
N ARG A 164 -9.56 -24.84 8.37
CA ARG A 164 -9.66 -24.91 9.83
C ARG A 164 -10.00 -26.34 10.26
N TYR A 165 -9.36 -26.85 11.30
CA TYR A 165 -9.74 -28.13 11.91
C TYR A 165 -11.11 -27.99 12.55
N ASP A 166 -12.12 -28.61 11.94
CA ASP A 166 -13.51 -28.59 12.41
C ASP A 166 -14.28 -29.81 11.90
N ARG A 167 -14.62 -30.73 12.81
CA ARG A 167 -15.38 -31.94 12.49
C ARG A 167 -16.91 -31.75 12.58
N SER A 168 -17.40 -30.53 12.76
CA SER A 168 -18.85 -30.29 12.78
C SER A 168 -19.48 -30.57 11.42
N GLU A 169 -20.75 -30.92 11.43
CA GLU A 169 -21.51 -31.15 10.19
C GLU A 169 -21.58 -29.89 9.33
N GLY A 170 -21.34 -30.03 8.03
CA GLY A 170 -21.35 -28.92 7.07
C GLY A 170 -20.08 -28.08 7.05
N SER A 171 -19.08 -28.38 7.89
CA SER A 171 -17.81 -27.67 7.89
C SER A 171 -17.02 -27.87 6.59
N LEU A 172 -16.19 -26.87 6.24
CA LEU A 172 -15.27 -26.99 5.10
C LEU A 172 -14.26 -28.13 5.29
N TYR A 173 -13.86 -28.41 6.54
CA TYR A 173 -13.00 -29.54 6.88
C TYR A 173 -13.64 -30.87 6.47
N ARG A 174 -14.90 -31.12 6.85
CA ARG A 174 -15.58 -32.36 6.47
C ARG A 174 -15.75 -32.48 4.96
N LEU A 175 -16.06 -31.37 4.28
CA LEU A 175 -16.17 -31.36 2.84
C LEU A 175 -14.86 -31.74 2.14
N LEU A 176 -13.74 -31.16 2.58
CA LEU A 176 -12.48 -31.23 1.86
C LEU A 176 -11.49 -32.27 2.41
N VAL A 177 -11.63 -32.71 3.67
CA VAL A 177 -10.75 -33.72 4.29
C VAL A 177 -11.42 -35.09 4.38
N GLU A 178 -12.71 -35.13 4.77
CA GLU A 178 -13.43 -36.38 5.04
C GLU A 178 -14.46 -36.74 3.95
N GLY A 179 -14.84 -35.81 3.07
CA GLY A 179 -15.88 -36.01 2.06
C GLY A 179 -15.41 -36.77 0.81
N GLU A 180 -16.38 -37.05 -0.07
CA GLU A 180 -16.12 -37.76 -1.34
C GLU A 180 -15.18 -36.98 -2.30
N ARG A 181 -15.14 -35.67 -2.19
CA ARG A 181 -14.26 -34.77 -2.97
C ARG A 181 -13.01 -34.36 -2.20
N SER A 182 -12.58 -35.21 -1.24
CA SER A 182 -11.46 -34.92 -0.35
C SER A 182 -10.17 -34.67 -1.11
N LEU A 183 -9.36 -33.77 -0.53
CA LEU A 183 -8.01 -33.43 -0.98
C LEU A 183 -6.99 -33.96 0.04
N PRO A 184 -5.78 -34.34 -0.40
CA PRO A 184 -4.76 -34.81 0.54
C PRO A 184 -4.33 -33.66 1.45
N VAL A 185 -4.31 -33.91 2.76
CA VAL A 185 -3.70 -32.98 3.71
C VAL A 185 -2.17 -33.12 3.57
N ARG A 186 -1.50 -32.04 3.24
CA ARG A 186 -0.04 -31.98 3.05
C ARG A 186 0.67 -31.38 4.25
N ARG A 187 -0.02 -30.50 4.98
CA ARG A 187 0.51 -29.87 6.19
C ARG A 187 -0.54 -29.87 7.29
N TRP A 188 -0.09 -30.25 8.47
CA TRP A 188 -0.87 -30.19 9.70
C TRP A 188 -0.22 -29.16 10.62
N LEU A 189 -0.95 -28.12 10.99
CA LEU A 189 -0.60 -27.12 12.03
C LEU A 189 -1.34 -27.42 13.33
N VAL A 190 -2.02 -28.54 13.40
CA VAL A 190 -2.74 -29.13 14.54
C VAL A 190 -2.55 -30.64 14.50
N GLY A 191 -2.62 -31.31 15.65
CA GLY A 191 -2.57 -32.79 15.69
C GLY A 191 -3.78 -33.41 14.96
N PRO A 192 -3.65 -34.63 14.43
CA PRO A 192 -4.74 -35.33 13.74
C PRO A 192 -5.98 -35.57 14.63
N ASP A 193 -5.77 -35.62 15.93
CA ASP A 193 -6.79 -35.70 16.98
C ASP A 193 -7.37 -34.36 17.44
N GLY A 194 -6.84 -33.25 16.87
CA GLY A 194 -7.23 -31.87 17.22
C GLY A 194 -6.43 -31.26 18.38
N ALA A 195 -5.43 -31.96 18.90
CA ALA A 195 -4.53 -31.39 19.89
C ALA A 195 -3.63 -30.30 19.29
N SER A 196 -3.45 -29.19 20.01
CA SER A 196 -2.58 -28.10 19.58
C SER A 196 -1.12 -28.55 19.49
N LEU A 197 -0.46 -28.27 18.38
CA LEU A 197 0.98 -28.49 18.21
C LEU A 197 1.81 -27.41 18.92
N PHE A 198 1.33 -26.18 18.91
CA PHE A 198 1.98 -25.04 19.55
C PHE A 198 1.34 -24.85 20.93
N THR A 199 2.12 -25.08 21.98
CA THR A 199 1.60 -25.10 23.36
C THR A 199 2.13 -23.96 24.24
N GLY A 200 3.07 -23.16 23.72
CA GLY A 200 3.78 -22.16 24.51
C GLY A 200 4.73 -22.78 25.53
N ALA A 201 5.16 -24.04 25.33
CA ALA A 201 6.03 -24.73 26.28
C ALA A 201 7.06 -25.64 25.58
N GLY A 202 8.18 -25.87 26.24
CA GLY A 202 9.21 -26.79 25.78
C GLY A 202 9.98 -26.27 24.56
N ARG A 203 9.80 -26.89 23.42
CA ARG A 203 10.44 -26.52 22.13
C ARG A 203 9.39 -26.29 21.06
N ILE A 204 9.70 -25.38 20.12
CA ILE A 204 8.90 -25.17 18.90
C ILE A 204 8.91 -26.47 18.08
N PRO A 205 7.75 -26.99 17.67
CA PRO A 205 7.64 -28.32 17.04
C PRO A 205 8.54 -28.49 15.82
N GLY A 206 9.31 -29.56 15.78
CA GLY A 206 10.21 -29.89 14.66
C GLY A 206 11.41 -28.95 14.49
N THR A 207 11.74 -28.17 15.51
CA THR A 207 12.93 -27.30 15.56
C THR A 207 13.72 -27.51 16.85
N ASP A 208 14.96 -26.98 16.88
CA ASP A 208 15.77 -26.92 18.10
C ASP A 208 15.53 -25.66 18.93
N LEU A 209 14.61 -24.79 18.50
CA LEU A 209 14.32 -23.53 19.17
C LEU A 209 13.49 -23.77 20.45
N PRO A 210 13.83 -23.13 21.57
CA PRO A 210 12.98 -23.13 22.75
C PRO A 210 11.68 -22.40 22.47
N SER A 211 10.60 -22.79 23.14
CA SER A 211 9.36 -22.02 23.16
C SER A 211 9.59 -20.63 23.74
N THR A 212 8.85 -19.66 23.22
CA THR A 212 8.81 -18.27 23.72
C THR A 212 7.93 -18.12 24.97
N GLY A 213 7.20 -19.16 25.36
CA GLY A 213 6.12 -19.05 26.36
C GLY A 213 4.76 -18.72 25.73
N SER A 214 4.71 -18.38 24.45
CA SER A 214 3.51 -18.02 23.69
C SER A 214 3.29 -19.01 22.54
N ALA A 215 2.15 -19.68 22.53
CA ALA A 215 1.77 -20.56 21.41
C ALA A 215 1.62 -19.80 20.09
N LYS A 216 1.17 -18.55 20.15
CA LYS A 216 1.06 -17.62 19.02
C LYS A 216 2.43 -17.33 18.41
N CYS A 217 3.37 -16.85 19.22
CA CYS A 217 4.71 -16.49 18.77
C CYS A 217 5.50 -17.71 18.31
N ASP A 218 5.34 -18.87 18.98
CA ASP A 218 5.95 -20.14 18.56
C ASP A 218 5.48 -20.56 17.16
N ALA A 219 4.21 -20.36 16.81
CA ALA A 219 3.68 -20.66 15.48
C ALA A 219 4.33 -19.75 14.42
N TYR A 220 4.50 -18.46 14.69
CA TYR A 220 5.19 -17.54 13.77
C TYR A 220 6.69 -17.83 13.66
N LEU A 221 7.37 -18.17 14.75
CA LEU A 221 8.78 -18.56 14.69
C LEU A 221 8.99 -19.91 13.97
N TRP A 222 8.04 -20.84 14.08
CA TRP A 222 8.02 -22.05 13.28
C TRP A 222 7.90 -21.72 11.79
N MET A 223 7.01 -20.82 11.41
CA MET A 223 6.85 -20.35 10.04
C MET A 223 8.13 -19.67 9.54
N LYS A 224 8.71 -18.78 10.37
CA LYS A 224 9.99 -18.13 10.06
C LYS A 224 11.06 -19.17 9.74
N HIS A 225 11.28 -20.13 10.64
CA HIS A 225 12.31 -21.17 10.49
C HIS A 225 12.11 -22.03 9.23
N ASN A 226 10.88 -22.50 8.99
CA ASN A 226 10.62 -23.48 7.92
C ASN A 226 10.38 -22.85 6.54
N TYR A 227 10.03 -21.56 6.47
CA TYR A 227 9.63 -20.91 5.23
C TYR A 227 10.45 -19.66 4.92
N LEU A 228 10.60 -18.72 5.85
CA LEU A 228 11.28 -17.47 5.59
C LEU A 228 12.81 -17.65 5.61
N ASP A 229 13.37 -18.20 6.69
CA ASP A 229 14.80 -18.50 6.80
C ASP A 229 15.27 -19.53 5.77
N ALA A 230 14.38 -20.44 5.38
CA ALA A 230 14.64 -21.41 4.33
C ALA A 230 14.54 -20.85 2.89
N GLY A 231 14.27 -19.55 2.73
CA GLY A 231 14.12 -18.87 1.44
C GLY A 231 12.96 -19.40 0.59
N ARG A 232 11.92 -19.95 1.23
CA ARG A 232 10.72 -20.48 0.53
C ARG A 232 9.65 -19.44 0.35
N CYS A 233 9.56 -18.46 1.27
CA CYS A 233 8.79 -17.22 1.08
C CYS A 233 9.57 -16.25 0.18
N ASP A 234 8.84 -15.35 -0.49
CA ASP A 234 9.45 -14.14 -1.03
C ASP A 234 9.61 -13.12 0.10
N GLY A 235 10.82 -12.95 0.60
CA GLY A 235 11.12 -12.05 1.73
C GLY A 235 10.85 -10.56 1.44
N ALA A 236 10.60 -10.20 0.17
CA ALA A 236 10.18 -8.85 -0.20
C ALA A 236 8.69 -8.56 0.07
N TYR A 237 7.90 -9.55 0.50
CA TYR A 237 6.47 -9.40 0.78
C TYR A 237 6.10 -9.97 2.15
N GLY A 238 5.59 -9.11 3.01
CA GLY A 238 4.94 -9.46 4.27
C GLY A 238 3.46 -9.08 4.26
N ALA A 239 2.67 -9.66 5.15
CA ALA A 239 1.23 -9.44 5.21
C ALA A 239 0.77 -9.39 6.67
N TYR A 240 0.43 -8.19 7.15
CA TYR A 240 -0.12 -7.97 8.48
C TYR A 240 -1.64 -7.99 8.43
N TYR A 241 -2.24 -9.11 8.83
CA TYR A 241 -3.69 -9.28 8.82
C TYR A 241 -4.20 -9.94 10.11
N LEU A 242 -5.41 -9.57 10.49
CA LEU A 242 -6.12 -10.18 11.60
C LEU A 242 -6.18 -11.71 11.44
N ASP A 243 -5.90 -12.43 12.50
CA ASP A 243 -6.09 -13.88 12.57
C ASP A 243 -7.50 -14.27 13.05
N GLN A 244 -7.78 -15.56 13.14
CA GLN A 244 -9.12 -16.05 13.51
C GLN A 244 -9.54 -15.76 14.97
N TYR A 245 -8.64 -15.28 15.84
CA TYR A 245 -8.99 -14.91 17.22
C TYR A 245 -10.16 -13.94 17.27
N TRP A 246 -10.20 -12.99 16.32
CA TRP A 246 -11.14 -11.89 16.30
C TRP A 246 -12.56 -12.30 15.94
N LEU A 247 -12.78 -13.53 15.48
CA LEU A 247 -14.11 -14.12 15.32
C LEU A 247 -14.84 -14.30 16.67
N LYS A 248 -14.08 -14.36 17.77
CA LYS A 248 -14.64 -14.46 19.13
C LYS A 248 -15.22 -13.14 19.66
N LYS A 249 -14.99 -12.02 18.97
CA LYS A 249 -15.45 -10.69 19.34
C LYS A 249 -16.72 -10.34 18.56
N PRO A 250 -17.93 -10.41 19.13
CA PRO A 250 -19.19 -10.30 18.38
C PRO A 250 -19.34 -9.03 17.56
N ARG A 251 -18.85 -7.90 18.05
CA ARG A 251 -18.90 -6.61 17.31
C ARG A 251 -18.07 -6.61 16.05
N ASN A 252 -16.94 -7.31 16.06
CA ASN A 252 -15.96 -7.28 14.98
C ASN A 252 -16.10 -8.50 14.06
N ALA A 253 -16.72 -9.58 14.52
CA ALA A 253 -16.79 -10.84 13.81
C ALA A 253 -17.38 -10.70 12.39
N ALA A 254 -18.44 -9.90 12.22
CA ALA A 254 -19.07 -9.67 10.92
C ALA A 254 -18.18 -8.86 9.95
N LEU A 255 -17.16 -8.15 10.46
CA LEU A 255 -16.28 -7.32 9.65
C LEU A 255 -14.90 -7.96 9.41
N ASN A 256 -14.45 -8.79 10.34
CA ASN A 256 -13.10 -9.32 10.30
C ASN A 256 -12.81 -10.22 9.10
N HIS A 257 -13.79 -10.99 8.62
CA HIS A 257 -13.61 -11.82 7.42
C HIS A 257 -13.42 -10.99 6.15
N HIS A 258 -13.75 -9.70 6.15
CA HIS A 258 -13.43 -8.79 5.04
C HIS A 258 -11.93 -8.69 4.79
N CYS A 259 -11.11 -8.77 5.80
CA CYS A 259 -9.66 -8.68 5.67
C CYS A 259 -9.08 -9.86 4.87
N LEU A 260 -9.73 -11.01 4.90
CA LEU A 260 -9.26 -12.20 4.19
C LEU A 260 -9.29 -12.06 2.67
N THR A 261 -10.17 -11.24 2.12
CA THR A 261 -10.22 -11.01 0.67
C THR A 261 -9.01 -10.25 0.14
N ASN A 262 -8.27 -9.56 1.01
CA ASN A 262 -7.04 -8.87 0.65
C ASN A 262 -5.83 -9.82 0.60
N HIS A 263 -5.97 -11.05 1.04
CA HIS A 263 -4.91 -12.05 1.09
C HIS A 263 -4.48 -12.57 -0.28
N ASP A 264 -5.34 -12.52 -1.28
CA ASP A 264 -5.12 -13.11 -2.60
C ASP A 264 -3.81 -12.66 -3.27
N PHE A 265 -3.50 -11.37 -3.21
CA PHE A 265 -2.26 -10.82 -3.74
C PHE A 265 -1.03 -11.36 -3.00
N PHE A 266 -1.07 -11.36 -1.67
CA PHE A 266 0.06 -11.79 -0.85
C PHE A 266 0.28 -13.31 -0.91
N VAL A 267 -0.78 -14.09 -1.05
CA VAL A 267 -0.70 -15.54 -1.36
C VAL A 267 -0.05 -15.76 -2.73
N ALA A 268 -0.45 -14.99 -3.76
CA ALA A 268 0.16 -15.06 -5.08
C ALA A 268 1.66 -14.73 -5.04
N ARG A 269 2.08 -13.79 -4.18
CA ARG A 269 3.48 -13.36 -3.97
C ARG A 269 4.27 -14.26 -3.02
N LYS A 270 3.66 -15.31 -2.45
CA LYS A 270 4.31 -16.18 -1.46
C LYS A 270 4.82 -15.41 -0.23
N ALA A 271 4.05 -14.42 0.21
CA ALA A 271 4.35 -13.60 1.36
C ALA A 271 4.33 -14.41 2.67
N PHE A 272 4.99 -13.89 3.70
CA PHE A 272 4.79 -14.35 5.08
C PHE A 272 3.69 -13.53 5.75
N PHE A 273 2.76 -14.21 6.43
CA PHE A 273 1.61 -13.60 7.09
C PHE A 273 1.80 -13.59 8.60
N PHE A 274 1.37 -12.53 9.26
CA PHE A 274 1.47 -12.38 10.72
C PHE A 274 0.42 -11.43 11.29
N ASP A 275 0.21 -11.53 12.62
CA ASP A 275 -0.65 -10.68 13.44
C ASP A 275 0.00 -10.51 14.81
N LEU A 276 0.90 -9.53 14.92
CA LEU A 276 1.75 -9.30 16.08
C LEU A 276 1.62 -7.87 16.60
N GLY A 277 1.63 -7.70 17.92
CA GLY A 277 1.63 -6.39 18.57
C GLY A 277 2.98 -5.67 18.43
N VAL A 278 2.96 -4.35 18.57
CA VAL A 278 4.14 -3.48 18.37
C VAL A 278 4.65 -2.85 19.67
N TRP A 279 3.91 -2.98 20.76
CA TRP A 279 4.25 -2.37 22.02
C TRP A 279 5.06 -3.30 22.93
N ALA A 280 6.13 -2.77 23.52
CA ALA A 280 6.97 -3.52 24.44
C ALA A 280 6.44 -3.53 25.88
N ASP A 281 5.54 -2.64 26.21
CA ASP A 281 5.04 -2.38 27.58
C ASP A 281 3.65 -2.94 27.86
N GLU A 282 3.05 -3.63 26.86
CA GLU A 282 1.78 -4.34 27.05
C GLU A 282 1.80 -5.73 26.40
N THR A 283 0.99 -6.62 26.93
CA THR A 283 0.67 -7.88 26.25
C THR A 283 -0.54 -7.70 25.36
N PRO A 284 -0.57 -8.31 24.17
CA PRO A 284 -1.71 -8.19 23.28
C PRO A 284 -2.93 -8.92 23.84
N VAL A 285 -4.12 -8.40 23.52
CA VAL A 285 -5.38 -8.95 24.06
C VAL A 285 -5.69 -10.37 23.58
N ASP A 286 -5.13 -10.78 22.47
CA ASP A 286 -5.26 -12.12 21.89
C ASP A 286 -4.28 -13.14 22.48
N ASP A 287 -3.29 -12.69 23.27
CA ASP A 287 -2.35 -13.54 24.03
C ASP A 287 -1.86 -12.83 25.29
N PRO A 288 -2.76 -12.63 26.28
CA PRO A 288 -2.48 -11.80 27.45
C PRO A 288 -1.49 -12.41 28.45
N ASP A 289 -1.23 -13.70 28.36
CA ASP A 289 -0.38 -14.44 29.29
C ASP A 289 1.08 -14.51 28.85
N GLN A 290 1.43 -13.98 27.67
CA GLN A 290 2.82 -13.93 27.21
C GLN A 290 3.65 -12.94 28.04
N GLU A 291 4.98 -13.10 28.05
CA GLU A 291 5.88 -12.11 28.60
C GLU A 291 5.81 -10.80 27.79
N LEU A 292 5.98 -9.67 28.50
CA LEU A 292 5.99 -8.35 27.87
C LEU A 292 7.02 -8.27 26.72
N GLY A 293 6.59 -7.76 25.57
CA GLY A 293 7.43 -7.59 24.39
C GLY A 293 7.61 -8.84 23.53
N THR A 294 7.07 -10.00 23.88
CA THR A 294 7.24 -11.24 23.09
C THR A 294 6.72 -11.09 21.66
N ASP A 295 5.56 -10.45 21.46
CA ASP A 295 5.05 -10.13 20.10
C ASP A 295 6.02 -9.25 19.31
N LEU A 296 6.51 -8.17 19.94
CA LEU A 296 7.43 -7.23 19.29
C LEU A 296 8.76 -7.90 18.91
N GLU A 297 9.33 -8.69 19.78
CA GLU A 297 10.59 -9.40 19.49
C GLU A 297 10.39 -10.47 18.40
N THR A 298 9.23 -11.13 18.37
CA THR A 298 8.84 -12.04 17.29
C THR A 298 8.71 -11.28 15.97
N LEU A 299 8.04 -10.12 15.96
CA LEU A 299 7.93 -9.26 14.78
C LEU A 299 9.30 -8.83 14.26
N LYS A 300 10.18 -8.34 15.14
CA LYS A 300 11.56 -7.96 14.77
C LYS A 300 12.33 -9.13 14.17
N ALA A 301 12.16 -10.34 14.72
CA ALA A 301 12.79 -11.54 14.19
C ALA A 301 12.30 -11.89 12.77
N LEU A 302 10.99 -11.76 12.49
CA LEU A 302 10.44 -11.92 11.15
C LEU A 302 10.99 -10.86 10.18
N LEU A 303 10.98 -9.58 10.58
CA LEU A 303 11.45 -8.48 9.75
C LEU A 303 12.95 -8.56 9.45
N LEU A 304 13.76 -8.98 10.43
CA LEU A 304 15.20 -9.20 10.22
C LEU A 304 15.45 -10.33 9.22
N SER A 305 14.72 -11.42 9.31
CA SER A 305 14.81 -12.51 8.34
C SER A 305 14.36 -12.04 6.94
N ALA A 306 13.24 -11.32 6.84
CA ALA A 306 12.78 -10.73 5.59
C ALA A 306 13.81 -9.76 4.99
N TYR A 307 14.47 -8.95 5.82
CA TYR A 307 15.57 -8.08 5.37
C TYR A 307 16.70 -8.88 4.71
N HIS A 308 17.11 -9.98 5.32
CA HIS A 308 18.19 -10.80 4.75
C HIS A 308 17.80 -11.55 3.47
N HIS A 309 16.52 -11.87 3.29
CA HIS A 309 16.01 -12.64 2.14
C HIS A 309 15.36 -11.79 1.04
N GLY A 310 15.11 -10.51 1.27
CA GLY A 310 14.45 -9.63 0.28
C GLY A 310 14.74 -8.14 0.46
N GLY A 311 14.85 -7.66 1.71
CA GLY A 311 14.91 -6.24 2.04
C GLY A 311 16.28 -5.59 2.01
N LYS A 312 17.37 -6.36 1.84
CA LYS A 312 18.73 -5.81 1.90
C LYS A 312 18.99 -4.79 0.76
N GLU A 313 18.65 -5.16 -0.44
CA GLU A 313 18.84 -4.32 -1.64
C GLU A 313 17.55 -3.59 -2.06
N ASN A 314 16.41 -3.98 -1.51
CA ASN A 314 15.09 -3.49 -1.85
C ASN A 314 14.32 -3.08 -0.58
N MET A 315 13.11 -2.56 -0.79
CA MET A 315 12.17 -2.35 0.30
C MET A 315 11.25 -3.57 0.44
N ILE A 316 10.86 -3.88 1.68
CA ILE A 316 9.91 -4.95 1.99
C ILE A 316 8.50 -4.36 1.94
N HIS A 317 7.66 -4.86 1.05
CA HIS A 317 6.26 -4.49 0.98
C HIS A 317 5.45 -5.27 2.02
N ILE A 318 4.91 -4.58 3.01
CA ILE A 318 4.05 -5.17 4.03
C ILE A 318 2.63 -4.68 3.79
N GLY A 319 1.76 -5.57 3.32
CA GLY A 319 0.35 -5.27 3.16
C GLY A 319 -0.42 -5.37 4.46
N GLY A 320 -1.64 -4.86 4.45
CA GLY A 320 -2.45 -4.73 5.64
C GLY A 320 -2.06 -3.52 6.47
N PHE A 321 -2.64 -3.44 7.65
CA PHE A 321 -2.46 -2.31 8.53
C PHE A 321 -2.61 -2.77 9.97
N VAL A 322 -1.86 -2.19 10.91
CA VAL A 322 -2.12 -2.46 12.32
C VAL A 322 -3.58 -2.11 12.61
N PRO A 323 -4.42 -3.08 12.97
CA PRO A 323 -5.86 -2.87 12.95
C PRO A 323 -6.34 -2.14 14.19
N TRP A 324 -5.91 -0.89 14.35
CA TRP A 324 -6.20 -0.07 15.51
C TRP A 324 -7.71 0.14 15.76
N ALA A 325 -8.54 -0.06 14.74
CA ALA A 325 -10.00 -0.04 14.92
C ALA A 325 -10.55 -1.31 15.62
N HIS A 326 -9.75 -2.38 15.72
CA HIS A 326 -10.17 -3.69 16.19
C HIS A 326 -9.30 -4.30 17.29
N LYS A 327 -8.00 -4.03 17.30
CA LYS A 327 -7.07 -4.59 18.30
C LYS A 327 -5.87 -3.69 18.56
N TYR A 328 -5.20 -3.92 19.71
CA TYR A 328 -3.99 -3.24 20.15
C TYR A 328 -4.12 -1.74 20.48
N THR A 329 -5.34 -1.21 20.56
CA THR A 329 -5.57 0.22 20.87
C THR A 329 -6.77 0.42 21.78
N THR A 330 -6.95 1.66 22.26
CA THR A 330 -8.10 2.11 23.04
C THR A 330 -9.36 2.34 22.19
N HIS A 331 -9.28 2.22 20.87
CA HIS A 331 -10.40 2.52 19.98
C HIS A 331 -11.44 1.39 19.96
N GLY A 332 -12.66 1.69 20.36
CA GLY A 332 -13.77 0.74 20.33
C GLY A 332 -13.51 -0.52 21.15
N ASP A 333 -13.54 -1.67 20.49
CA ASP A 333 -13.34 -3.00 21.09
C ASP A 333 -11.90 -3.54 20.90
N ALA A 334 -10.96 -2.66 20.56
CA ALA A 334 -9.59 -3.05 20.21
C ALA A 334 -8.83 -3.74 21.36
N GLY A 335 -9.09 -3.34 22.60
CA GLY A 335 -8.60 -4.01 23.79
C GLY A 335 -7.17 -3.68 24.21
N GLY A 336 -6.50 -2.77 23.50
CA GLY A 336 -5.17 -2.27 23.86
C GLY A 336 -5.22 -1.05 24.76
N ARG A 337 -4.06 -0.60 25.24
CA ARG A 337 -3.91 0.55 26.14
C ARG A 337 -3.46 1.83 25.44
N HIS A 338 -2.90 1.71 24.25
CA HIS A 338 -2.37 2.84 23.48
C HIS A 338 -3.40 3.40 22.51
N ASP A 339 -3.29 4.69 22.22
CA ASP A 339 -4.17 5.34 21.28
C ASP A 339 -3.92 4.84 19.83
N PRO A 340 -4.94 4.92 18.95
CA PRO A 340 -4.86 4.41 17.59
C PRO A 340 -3.72 4.98 16.76
N VAL A 341 -3.59 6.31 16.71
CA VAL A 341 -2.59 6.99 15.87
C VAL A 341 -1.16 6.75 16.37
N PRO A 342 -0.84 6.86 17.68
CA PRO A 342 0.46 6.42 18.20
C PRO A 342 0.79 4.95 17.91
N THR A 343 -0.20 4.06 17.90
CA THR A 343 0.02 2.64 17.55
C THR A 343 0.39 2.47 16.07
N GLU A 344 -0.24 3.21 15.18
CA GLU A 344 0.13 3.26 13.77
C GLU A 344 1.56 3.79 13.59
N TRP A 345 1.92 4.85 14.29
CA TRP A 345 3.25 5.43 14.25
C TRP A 345 4.31 4.46 14.78
N GLU A 346 4.03 3.77 15.88
CA GLU A 346 4.96 2.76 16.39
C GLU A 346 5.14 1.59 15.44
N TYR A 347 4.06 1.15 14.80
CA TYR A 347 4.14 0.14 13.74
C TYR A 347 5.00 0.62 12.57
N GLY A 348 4.76 1.83 12.06
CA GLY A 348 5.57 2.47 11.02
C GLY A 348 7.05 2.51 11.39
N ARG A 349 7.36 2.94 12.63
CA ARG A 349 8.72 2.99 13.18
C ARG A 349 9.42 1.63 13.16
N VAL A 350 8.73 0.58 13.62
CA VAL A 350 9.31 -0.76 13.70
C VAL A 350 9.59 -1.33 12.31
N ILE A 351 8.62 -1.29 11.39
CA ILE A 351 8.82 -1.89 10.06
C ILE A 351 9.87 -1.13 9.24
N SER A 352 9.87 0.20 9.32
CA SER A 352 10.84 1.04 8.59
C SER A 352 12.27 0.80 9.03
N ALA A 353 12.48 0.47 10.31
CA ALA A 353 13.79 0.09 10.82
C ALA A 353 14.39 -1.14 10.11
N TYR A 354 13.60 -1.92 9.40
CA TYR A 354 14.02 -3.11 8.64
C TYR A 354 13.82 -2.97 7.11
N ASN A 355 13.82 -1.76 6.59
CA ASN A 355 13.50 -1.45 5.18
C ASN A 355 12.06 -1.86 4.79
N GLY A 356 11.14 -1.90 5.72
CA GLY A 356 9.73 -2.13 5.45
C GLY A 356 8.99 -0.84 5.13
N PHE A 357 8.01 -0.94 4.25
CA PHE A 357 6.96 0.05 4.05
C PHE A 357 5.61 -0.66 3.99
N MET A 358 4.54 0.04 4.35
CA MET A 358 3.19 -0.49 4.22
C MET A 358 2.41 0.25 3.13
N ASP A 359 1.46 -0.44 2.52
CA ASP A 359 0.31 0.11 1.87
C ASP A 359 -0.92 -0.29 2.70
N ALA A 360 -1.44 0.63 3.44
CA ALA A 360 -2.48 0.35 4.42
C ALA A 360 -3.74 -0.25 3.76
N ASP A 361 -4.38 -1.18 4.46
CA ASP A 361 -5.74 -1.61 4.16
C ASP A 361 -6.67 -1.11 5.26
N ALA A 362 -7.71 -0.38 4.91
CA ALA A 362 -8.69 0.10 5.86
C ALA A 362 -9.60 -1.05 6.30
N ILE A 363 -9.22 -1.73 7.34
CA ILE A 363 -9.81 -2.99 7.81
C ILE A 363 -11.32 -2.93 8.02
N SER A 364 -11.83 -1.83 8.58
CA SER A 364 -13.26 -1.68 8.84
C SER A 364 -14.09 -1.30 7.62
N TYR A 365 -13.48 -0.71 6.59
CA TYR A 365 -14.17 -0.02 5.50
C TYR A 365 -13.68 -0.41 4.12
N GLY A 366 -12.61 -1.18 4.06
CA GLY A 366 -11.82 -1.32 2.88
C GLY A 366 -11.53 -2.76 2.48
N ALA A 367 -12.52 -3.66 2.52
CA ALA A 367 -12.33 -4.96 1.88
C ALA A 367 -12.05 -4.77 0.39
N MET A 368 -11.04 -5.46 -0.09
CA MET A 368 -10.68 -5.53 -1.49
C MET A 368 -10.48 -6.98 -1.89
N ALA A 369 -11.22 -7.44 -2.89
CA ALA A 369 -10.96 -8.68 -3.58
C ALA A 369 -10.21 -8.37 -4.90
N ASN A 370 -9.70 -9.41 -5.53
CA ASN A 370 -9.16 -9.32 -6.90
C ASN A 370 -7.82 -8.58 -7.06
N ALA A 371 -7.08 -8.31 -6.00
CA ALA A 371 -5.77 -7.69 -6.13
C ALA A 371 -4.81 -8.57 -6.96
N SER A 372 -4.86 -9.90 -6.80
CA SER A 372 -4.12 -10.85 -7.63
C SER A 372 -4.61 -10.92 -9.08
N PHE A 373 -5.86 -10.55 -9.35
CA PHE A 373 -6.37 -10.41 -10.70
C PHE A 373 -5.87 -9.11 -11.34
N PHE A 374 -5.99 -7.99 -10.60
CA PHE A 374 -5.64 -6.67 -11.11
C PHE A 374 -4.13 -6.44 -11.26
N MET A 375 -3.26 -7.19 -10.57
CA MET A 375 -1.80 -7.09 -10.77
C MET A 375 -1.36 -7.42 -12.21
N HIS A 376 -2.25 -8.00 -13.03
CA HIS A 376 -2.04 -8.27 -14.46
C HIS A 376 -2.58 -7.18 -15.39
N PHE A 377 -3.11 -6.09 -14.85
CA PHE A 377 -3.61 -4.98 -15.66
C PHE A 377 -2.47 -4.39 -16.51
N PRO A 378 -2.69 -4.19 -17.83
CA PRO A 378 -1.67 -3.70 -18.75
C PRO A 378 -1.46 -2.19 -18.57
N MET A 379 -0.64 -1.81 -17.59
CA MET A 379 -0.28 -0.40 -17.38
C MET A 379 0.52 0.16 -18.55
N ARG A 380 0.41 1.46 -18.77
CA ARG A 380 1.32 2.18 -19.65
C ARG A 380 2.72 2.16 -19.06
N PRO A 381 3.77 2.16 -19.91
CA PRO A 381 5.14 2.23 -19.44
C PRO A 381 5.41 3.48 -18.59
N GLU A 382 4.80 4.61 -18.97
CA GLU A 382 4.99 5.92 -18.36
C GLU A 382 3.73 6.78 -18.46
N TYR A 383 3.51 7.60 -17.43
CA TYR A 383 2.49 8.63 -17.36
C TYR A 383 3.18 9.98 -17.13
N THR A 384 2.80 10.99 -17.90
CA THR A 384 3.43 12.31 -17.84
C THR A 384 2.51 13.35 -17.21
N GLN A 385 3.09 14.33 -16.54
CA GLN A 385 2.44 15.55 -16.08
C GLN A 385 3.29 16.76 -16.47
N LYS A 386 2.63 17.84 -16.83
CA LYS A 386 3.33 19.08 -17.19
C LYS A 386 3.69 19.86 -15.92
N TRP A 387 4.92 20.33 -15.84
CA TRP A 387 5.35 21.32 -14.86
C TRP A 387 5.28 22.72 -15.45
N VAL A 388 4.98 23.73 -14.65
CA VAL A 388 4.92 25.12 -15.10
C VAL A 388 6.32 25.70 -15.29
N THR A 389 6.49 26.53 -16.31
CA THR A 389 7.72 27.27 -16.54
C THR A 389 7.66 28.68 -15.93
N ARG A 390 8.84 29.28 -15.65
CA ARG A 390 8.91 30.68 -15.18
C ARG A 390 8.30 31.66 -16.20
N GLN A 391 8.44 31.38 -17.49
CA GLN A 391 7.82 32.20 -18.53
C GLN A 391 6.28 32.15 -18.40
N GLU A 392 5.68 30.99 -18.26
CA GLU A 392 4.24 30.84 -18.06
C GLU A 392 3.76 31.57 -16.79
N LEU A 393 4.56 31.51 -15.70
CA LEU A 393 4.26 32.24 -14.46
C LEU A 393 4.30 33.77 -14.68
N ALA A 394 5.27 34.27 -15.43
CA ALA A 394 5.38 35.69 -15.78
C ALA A 394 4.20 36.14 -16.66
N GLU A 395 3.85 35.37 -17.70
CA GLU A 395 2.72 35.62 -18.59
C GLU A 395 1.37 35.64 -17.80
N ARG A 396 1.25 34.79 -16.77
CA ARG A 396 0.09 34.77 -15.86
C ARG A 396 0.12 35.88 -14.79
N GLY A 397 1.17 36.71 -14.76
CA GLY A 397 1.32 37.83 -13.83
C GLY A 397 1.68 37.46 -12.38
N TYR A 398 2.26 36.27 -12.18
CA TYR A 398 2.78 35.84 -10.89
C TYR A 398 4.19 36.35 -10.60
N LEU A 399 4.95 36.72 -11.62
CA LEU A 399 6.30 37.26 -11.47
C LEU A 399 6.33 38.74 -11.88
N ASP A 400 7.21 39.50 -11.23
CA ASP A 400 7.54 40.89 -11.61
C ASP A 400 8.62 40.94 -12.72
N ALA A 401 9.05 42.16 -13.07
CA ALA A 401 10.06 42.36 -14.11
C ALA A 401 11.43 41.76 -13.75
N ASP A 402 11.72 41.60 -12.47
CA ASP A 402 12.97 41.01 -11.97
C ASP A 402 12.85 39.48 -11.77
N GLY A 403 11.71 38.89 -12.16
CA GLY A 403 11.43 37.46 -12.01
C GLY A 403 11.11 37.01 -10.59
N GLN A 404 10.81 37.95 -9.68
CA GLN A 404 10.42 37.67 -8.30
C GLN A 404 8.91 37.47 -8.16
N VAL A 405 8.49 36.74 -7.13
CA VAL A 405 7.06 36.48 -6.88
C VAL A 405 6.32 37.75 -6.54
N ARG A 406 5.27 38.06 -7.33
CA ARG A 406 4.33 39.17 -7.07
C ARG A 406 3.23 38.73 -6.14
N PHE A 407 3.27 39.15 -4.91
CA PHE A 407 2.21 38.84 -3.95
C PHE A 407 0.99 39.74 -4.10
N ASP A 408 1.16 41.03 -4.24
CA ASP A 408 0.09 42.04 -4.35
C ASP A 408 -0.98 41.89 -3.25
N GLY A 409 -0.56 41.46 -2.07
CA GLY A 409 -1.43 41.12 -0.93
C GLY A 409 -2.20 39.81 -1.09
N ARG A 410 -1.88 38.97 -2.06
CA ARG A 410 -2.44 37.63 -2.23
C ARG A 410 -1.83 36.64 -1.24
N GLU A 411 -2.62 35.65 -0.87
CA GLU A 411 -2.24 34.47 -0.11
C GLU A 411 -2.43 33.25 -1.01
N PHE A 412 -1.40 32.43 -1.20
CA PHE A 412 -1.46 31.26 -2.06
C PHE A 412 -1.81 30.03 -1.26
N LEU A 413 -2.84 29.32 -1.68
CA LEU A 413 -3.40 28.16 -1.04
C LEU A 413 -3.27 26.92 -1.92
N ILE A 414 -2.96 25.77 -1.33
CA ILE A 414 -3.09 24.46 -1.95
C ILE A 414 -3.73 23.48 -0.98
N PHE A 415 -4.59 22.58 -1.49
CA PHE A 415 -5.13 21.48 -0.73
C PHE A 415 -4.43 20.17 -1.10
N TYR A 416 -3.97 19.44 -0.08
CA TYR A 416 -3.59 18.05 -0.19
C TYR A 416 -4.85 17.19 -0.13
N VAL A 417 -5.19 16.52 -1.23
CA VAL A 417 -6.33 15.59 -1.30
C VAL A 417 -5.80 14.20 -1.03
N GLY A 418 -5.88 13.76 0.21
CA GLY A 418 -5.16 12.60 0.69
C GLY A 418 -6.00 11.44 1.19
N ASP A 419 -5.32 10.53 1.88
CA ASP A 419 -5.77 9.22 2.37
C ASP A 419 -5.90 8.17 1.26
N TYR A 420 -5.11 8.32 0.19
CA TYR A 420 -4.97 7.33 -0.87
C TYR A 420 -3.64 6.57 -0.76
N ASP A 421 -3.27 6.20 0.47
CA ASP A 421 -2.18 5.30 0.81
C ASP A 421 -2.65 3.83 0.97
N CYS A 422 -3.97 3.62 0.91
CA CYS A 422 -4.65 2.34 1.10
C CYS A 422 -5.22 1.83 -0.23
N ALA A 423 -4.85 0.62 -0.63
CA ALA A 423 -5.35 -0.01 -1.86
C ALA A 423 -6.87 -0.17 -1.84
N ALA A 424 -7.44 -0.58 -0.72
CA ALA A 424 -8.88 -0.75 -0.60
C ALA A 424 -9.65 0.58 -0.65
N TRP A 425 -9.09 1.67 -0.10
CA TRP A 425 -9.66 3.00 -0.25
C TRP A 425 -9.65 3.47 -1.69
N LEU A 426 -8.52 3.38 -2.38
CA LEU A 426 -8.41 3.73 -3.80
C LEU A 426 -9.41 2.91 -4.63
N TYR A 427 -9.49 1.60 -4.37
CA TYR A 427 -10.40 0.69 -5.05
C TYR A 427 -11.87 1.07 -4.89
N GLN A 428 -12.30 1.39 -3.67
CA GLN A 428 -13.69 1.69 -3.35
C GLN A 428 -14.09 3.13 -3.60
N ARG A 429 -13.19 4.09 -3.33
CA ARG A 429 -13.54 5.51 -3.33
C ARG A 429 -13.40 6.20 -4.68
N THR A 430 -12.70 5.58 -5.63
CA THR A 430 -12.51 6.18 -6.97
C THR A 430 -13.86 6.54 -7.61
N MET A 431 -14.86 5.65 -7.58
CA MET A 431 -16.17 5.94 -8.18
C MET A 431 -16.96 7.03 -7.43
N ASP A 432 -16.69 7.24 -6.14
CA ASP A 432 -17.45 8.19 -5.30
C ASP A 432 -16.84 9.59 -5.32
N ILE A 433 -15.52 9.66 -5.35
CA ILE A 433 -14.77 10.90 -5.23
C ILE A 433 -14.28 11.37 -6.59
N TRP A 434 -13.66 10.49 -7.36
CA TRP A 434 -13.12 10.87 -8.67
C TRP A 434 -14.20 11.21 -9.69
N ASP A 435 -15.32 10.49 -9.70
CA ASP A 435 -16.43 10.72 -10.63
C ASP A 435 -17.43 11.80 -10.14
N ASP A 436 -17.05 12.61 -9.13
CA ASP A 436 -17.84 13.74 -8.68
C ASP A 436 -17.99 14.78 -9.81
N PRO A 437 -19.22 15.28 -10.09
CA PRO A 437 -19.49 16.18 -11.22
C PRO A 437 -18.83 17.56 -11.09
N ALA A 438 -18.38 17.97 -9.89
CA ALA A 438 -17.67 19.23 -9.70
C ALA A 438 -16.15 19.10 -9.93
N ARG A 439 -15.63 17.88 -10.20
CA ARG A 439 -14.22 17.70 -10.50
C ARG A 439 -13.81 18.51 -11.73
N GLY A 440 -12.64 19.13 -11.66
CA GLY A 440 -12.12 19.99 -12.71
C GLY A 440 -12.57 21.46 -12.63
N GLN A 441 -13.46 21.83 -11.69
CA GLN A 441 -13.87 23.24 -11.51
C GLN A 441 -12.82 24.06 -10.75
N VAL A 442 -12.06 23.44 -9.86
CA VAL A 442 -10.95 24.05 -9.12
C VAL A 442 -9.70 23.18 -9.21
N PRO A 443 -8.49 23.75 -9.05
CA PRO A 443 -7.27 22.97 -8.97
C PRO A 443 -7.28 21.98 -7.79
N MET A 444 -6.86 20.75 -8.04
CA MET A 444 -6.76 19.70 -7.03
C MET A 444 -5.43 18.97 -7.13
N MET A 445 -4.74 18.80 -5.99
CA MET A 445 -3.55 17.98 -5.88
C MET A 445 -3.93 16.63 -5.26
N TRP A 446 -4.09 15.62 -6.13
CA TRP A 446 -4.41 14.25 -5.74
C TRP A 446 -3.17 13.53 -5.25
N CYS A 447 -3.15 13.23 -3.96
CA CYS A 447 -2.01 12.58 -3.33
C CYS A 447 -2.29 11.08 -3.17
N ILE A 448 -1.69 10.29 -4.04
CA ILE A 448 -1.90 8.84 -4.13
C ILE A 448 -0.56 8.14 -3.96
N SER A 449 -0.49 7.16 -3.05
CA SER A 449 0.71 6.34 -2.95
C SER A 449 0.92 5.56 -4.25
N PRO A 450 2.01 5.79 -4.99
CA PRO A 450 2.18 5.19 -6.31
C PRO A 450 2.42 3.67 -6.24
N VAL A 451 2.78 3.12 -5.08
CA VAL A 451 2.94 1.66 -4.89
C VAL A 451 1.62 0.90 -4.99
N LEU A 452 0.49 1.60 -4.88
CA LEU A 452 -0.84 1.00 -5.06
C LEU A 452 -1.06 0.43 -6.47
N ASP A 453 -0.20 0.80 -7.43
CA ASP A 453 -0.19 0.19 -8.76
C ASP A 453 0.08 -1.33 -8.75
N ARG A 454 0.62 -1.86 -7.65
CA ARG A 454 0.81 -3.31 -7.49
C ARG A 454 -0.50 -4.07 -7.29
N ARG A 455 -1.51 -3.42 -6.71
CA ARG A 455 -2.79 -4.06 -6.33
C ARG A 455 -4.02 -3.45 -7.01
N ALA A 456 -4.02 -2.14 -7.26
CA ALA A 456 -5.12 -1.42 -7.87
C ALA A 456 -4.69 -0.55 -9.08
N PRO A 457 -3.87 -1.09 -10.01
CA PRO A 457 -3.33 -0.31 -11.15
C PRO A 457 -4.41 0.27 -12.04
N MET A 458 -5.54 -0.44 -12.22
CA MET A 458 -6.65 -0.02 -13.06
C MET A 458 -7.33 1.25 -12.54
N ALA A 459 -7.38 1.45 -11.21
CA ALA A 459 -7.97 2.66 -10.62
C ALA A 459 -7.07 3.87 -10.88
N MET A 460 -5.76 3.72 -10.70
CA MET A 460 -4.79 4.77 -10.99
C MET A 460 -4.75 5.11 -12.50
N ASP A 461 -4.74 4.11 -13.38
CA ASP A 461 -4.82 4.33 -14.84
C ASP A 461 -6.12 5.03 -15.23
N TYR A 462 -7.25 4.65 -14.63
CA TYR A 462 -8.54 5.31 -14.86
C TYR A 462 -8.47 6.79 -14.50
N MET A 463 -7.95 7.13 -13.33
CA MET A 463 -7.78 8.53 -12.90
C MET A 463 -6.86 9.28 -13.86
N ARG A 464 -5.72 8.73 -14.23
CA ARG A 464 -4.77 9.39 -15.14
C ARG A 464 -5.32 9.59 -16.56
N ARG A 465 -6.13 8.67 -17.07
CA ARG A 465 -6.76 8.80 -18.41
C ARG A 465 -7.91 9.79 -18.45
N THR A 466 -8.58 10.01 -17.34
CA THR A 466 -9.75 10.87 -17.23
C THR A 466 -9.47 12.19 -16.50
N ALA A 467 -8.19 12.49 -16.23
CA ALA A 467 -7.76 13.72 -15.60
C ALA A 467 -8.11 14.96 -16.44
N THR A 468 -8.50 16.02 -15.76
CA THR A 468 -8.69 17.36 -16.33
C THR A 468 -7.43 18.20 -16.19
N PRO A 469 -7.30 19.36 -16.83
CA PRO A 469 -6.18 20.27 -16.61
C PRO A 469 -6.02 20.78 -15.16
N ASN A 470 -7.08 20.68 -14.34
CA ASN A 470 -7.08 21.05 -12.93
C ASN A 470 -6.72 19.89 -11.98
N ASP A 471 -6.51 18.69 -12.50
CA ASP A 471 -6.08 17.53 -11.71
C ASP A 471 -4.56 17.38 -11.81
N TYR A 472 -3.88 17.47 -10.68
CA TYR A 472 -2.45 17.18 -10.56
C TYR A 472 -2.23 16.03 -9.57
N PHE A 473 -1.26 15.16 -9.84
CA PHE A 473 -0.95 14.01 -9.01
C PHE A 473 0.39 14.19 -8.30
N ALA A 474 0.37 14.01 -7.00
CA ALA A 474 1.55 13.94 -6.15
C ALA A 474 1.57 12.59 -5.42
N SER A 475 2.71 12.23 -4.84
CA SER A 475 2.73 11.07 -3.96
C SER A 475 2.04 11.40 -2.64
N ALA A 476 1.33 10.41 -2.10
CA ALA A 476 0.79 10.44 -0.75
C ALA A 476 1.91 10.28 0.30
N ASP A 477 1.54 9.82 1.45
CA ASP A 477 2.36 9.74 2.65
C ASP A 477 3.71 9.07 2.40
N ASN A 478 4.76 9.82 2.65
CA ASN A 478 6.16 9.45 2.70
C ASN A 478 6.85 9.09 1.37
N GLY A 479 6.09 8.81 0.29
CA GLY A 479 6.66 8.44 -1.01
C GLY A 479 5.94 7.26 -1.66
N ALA A 480 6.66 6.25 -2.13
CA ALA A 480 6.06 5.05 -2.70
C ALA A 480 5.75 4.01 -1.61
N GLY A 481 4.78 4.32 -0.77
CA GLY A 481 4.36 3.55 0.39
C GLY A 481 4.65 4.27 1.71
N TYR A 482 3.88 3.94 2.75
CA TYR A 482 4.06 4.53 4.08
C TYR A 482 5.29 3.92 4.76
N CYS A 483 6.28 4.77 5.00
CA CYS A 483 7.54 4.44 5.66
C CYS A 483 7.98 5.66 6.46
N GLU A 484 8.46 5.51 7.69
CA GLU A 484 9.09 6.59 8.43
C GLU A 484 10.55 6.75 7.94
N PRO A 485 10.84 7.71 7.06
CA PRO A 485 12.11 7.74 6.34
C PRO A 485 13.29 8.02 7.26
N GLY A 486 13.07 8.69 8.38
CA GLY A 486 14.07 8.91 9.41
C GLY A 486 14.63 7.62 10.02
N MET A 487 13.85 6.54 10.01
CA MET A 487 14.28 5.22 10.48
C MET A 487 15.22 4.49 9.51
N LEU A 488 15.38 4.99 8.29
CA LEU A 488 16.32 4.48 7.29
C LEU A 488 17.71 5.11 7.41
N GLN A 489 17.82 6.23 8.11
CA GLN A 489 19.06 6.98 8.34
C GLN A 489 19.94 6.32 9.42
N GLU A 490 21.24 6.54 9.37
CA GLU A 490 22.16 6.16 10.45
C GLU A 490 22.19 7.23 11.56
N PRO A 491 22.33 6.80 12.85
CA PRO A 491 22.38 5.41 13.32
C PRO A 491 20.98 4.78 13.41
N ARG A 492 20.85 3.51 12.97
CA ARG A 492 19.58 2.77 13.03
C ARG A 492 19.44 2.03 14.36
N GLY A 493 19.08 2.77 15.41
CA GLY A 493 19.07 2.27 16.79
C GLY A 493 18.13 1.09 17.08
N VAL A 494 17.09 0.87 16.27
CA VAL A 494 16.14 -0.23 16.46
C VAL A 494 16.64 -1.54 15.86
N SER A 495 17.20 -1.51 14.66
CA SER A 495 17.63 -2.71 13.93
C SER A 495 19.14 -2.95 13.90
N GLY A 496 19.94 -1.90 14.07
CA GLY A 496 21.39 -1.97 13.88
C GLY A 496 21.83 -2.23 12.42
N LEU A 497 20.91 -2.14 11.46
CA LEU A 497 21.18 -2.42 10.05
C LEU A 497 21.90 -1.22 9.39
N PRO A 498 22.59 -1.44 8.25
CA PRO A 498 23.15 -0.36 7.44
C PRO A 498 22.07 0.61 6.92
N CYS A 499 22.49 1.83 6.51
CA CYS A 499 21.63 2.85 5.92
C CYS A 499 20.69 2.28 4.84
N GLY A 500 19.39 2.59 4.93
CA GLY A 500 18.37 2.13 4.00
C GLY A 500 17.96 3.16 2.94
N LEU A 501 18.51 4.38 2.99
CA LEU A 501 18.09 5.49 2.12
C LEU A 501 18.29 5.20 0.63
N ASP A 502 19.37 4.51 0.24
CA ASP A 502 19.61 4.16 -1.16
C ASP A 502 18.56 3.17 -1.69
N ALA A 503 18.15 2.21 -0.86
CA ALA A 503 17.08 1.28 -1.22
C ALA A 503 15.74 2.03 -1.38
N TRP A 504 15.45 2.97 -0.48
CA TRP A 504 14.27 3.81 -0.55
C TRP A 504 14.27 4.72 -1.77
N ALA A 505 15.39 5.39 -2.07
CA ALA A 505 15.53 6.25 -3.25
C ALA A 505 15.27 5.47 -4.56
N ARG A 506 15.90 4.30 -4.73
CA ARG A 506 15.67 3.45 -5.91
C ARG A 506 14.23 2.98 -6.01
N HIS A 507 13.64 2.58 -4.88
CA HIS A 507 12.25 2.16 -4.80
C HIS A 507 11.31 3.29 -5.22
N CYS A 508 11.39 4.45 -4.58
CA CYS A 508 10.54 5.60 -4.89
C CYS A 508 10.73 6.05 -6.35
N LYS A 509 11.98 6.18 -6.81
CA LYS A 509 12.27 6.63 -8.18
C LYS A 509 11.58 5.76 -9.23
N THR A 510 11.53 4.44 -9.05
CA THR A 510 10.86 3.52 -9.99
C THR A 510 9.39 3.88 -10.19
N PHE A 511 8.68 4.22 -9.12
CA PHE A 511 7.26 4.59 -9.18
C PHE A 511 7.05 6.03 -9.62
N TYR A 512 7.91 6.95 -9.18
CA TYR A 512 7.83 8.37 -9.56
C TYR A 512 8.05 8.54 -11.06
N ASP A 513 9.07 7.88 -11.62
CA ASP A 513 9.33 7.88 -13.05
C ASP A 513 8.12 7.32 -13.82
N ARG A 514 7.57 6.18 -13.43
CA ARG A 514 6.40 5.58 -14.08
C ARG A 514 5.18 6.49 -14.05
N TRP A 515 4.89 7.08 -12.91
CA TRP A 515 3.68 7.88 -12.71
C TRP A 515 3.87 9.37 -13.00
N GLY A 516 5.08 9.79 -13.40
CA GLY A 516 5.44 11.18 -13.67
C GLY A 516 5.29 12.08 -12.45
N LEU A 517 5.64 11.56 -11.26
CA LEU A 517 5.55 12.30 -10.00
C LEU A 517 6.85 13.03 -9.72
N SER A 518 6.77 14.16 -9.03
CA SER A 518 7.93 14.96 -8.64
C SER A 518 7.73 15.74 -7.33
N VAL A 519 6.59 15.49 -6.67
CA VAL A 519 6.24 16.07 -5.37
C VAL A 519 5.80 14.96 -4.43
N THR A 520 6.32 14.98 -3.20
CA THR A 520 5.79 14.19 -2.06
C THR A 520 4.91 15.10 -1.23
N GLY A 521 3.61 14.86 -1.29
CA GLY A 521 2.59 15.75 -0.73
C GLY A 521 2.57 15.82 0.79
N PHE A 522 3.04 14.76 1.48
CA PHE A 522 3.15 14.72 2.93
C PHE A 522 4.20 13.70 3.37
N ILE A 523 5.05 14.07 4.35
CA ILE A 523 5.99 13.15 4.98
C ILE A 523 5.70 13.10 6.48
N ILE A 524 5.28 11.95 6.96
CA ILE A 524 5.02 11.68 8.37
C ILE A 524 6.32 11.22 9.01
N TYR A 525 6.81 11.95 9.99
CA TYR A 525 7.95 11.51 10.81
C TYR A 525 7.52 10.58 11.95
N ALA A 526 6.28 10.76 12.42
CA ALA A 526 5.66 9.95 13.46
C ALA A 526 6.57 9.77 14.69
N HIS A 527 6.95 8.54 15.03
CA HIS A 527 7.89 8.24 16.11
C HIS A 527 9.36 8.14 15.65
N GLY A 528 9.61 8.31 14.36
CA GLY A 528 10.97 8.33 13.80
C GLY A 528 11.67 9.68 13.91
N PRO A 529 12.98 9.72 13.68
CA PRO A 529 13.73 10.99 13.56
C PRO A 529 13.31 11.77 12.32
N GLU A 530 13.48 13.09 12.38
CA GLU A 530 13.36 13.96 11.23
C GLU A 530 14.46 13.65 10.19
N LEU A 531 14.22 14.08 8.93
CA LEU A 531 15.22 13.94 7.87
C LEU A 531 16.46 14.77 8.17
N ASN A 532 17.62 14.13 8.16
CA ASN A 532 18.91 14.79 8.12
C ASN A 532 19.28 15.15 6.66
N GLU A 533 20.49 15.70 6.44
CA GLU A 533 20.95 16.08 5.11
C GLU A 533 20.92 14.92 4.11
N ALA A 534 21.34 13.71 4.52
CA ALA A 534 21.29 12.52 3.65
C ALA A 534 19.84 12.11 3.32
N GLY A 535 18.91 12.25 4.27
CA GLY A 535 17.49 12.03 4.03
C GLY A 535 16.90 13.04 3.05
N LEU A 536 17.27 14.33 3.18
CA LEU A 536 16.87 15.37 2.23
C LEU A 536 17.48 15.13 0.84
N ASP A 537 18.72 14.68 0.74
CA ASP A 537 19.37 14.28 -0.51
C ASP A 537 18.64 13.13 -1.18
N CYS A 538 18.22 12.14 -0.40
CA CYS A 538 17.43 11.01 -0.88
C CYS A 538 16.15 11.53 -1.57
N TYR A 539 15.36 12.38 -0.90
CA TYR A 539 14.13 12.94 -1.48
C TYR A 539 14.38 13.85 -2.67
N ALA A 540 15.44 14.67 -2.66
CA ALA A 540 15.80 15.51 -3.79
C ALA A 540 16.08 14.70 -5.08
N SER A 541 16.47 13.43 -4.95
CA SER A 541 16.79 12.55 -6.08
C SER A 541 15.54 12.07 -6.86
N PHE A 542 14.34 12.09 -6.27
CA PHE A 542 13.09 11.63 -6.92
C PHE A 542 11.91 12.60 -6.75
N SER A 543 11.95 13.50 -5.75
CA SER A 543 10.88 14.47 -5.44
C SER A 543 11.36 15.92 -5.57
N GLY A 544 12.15 16.20 -6.62
CA GLY A 544 12.88 17.46 -6.76
C GLY A 544 12.03 18.73 -6.86
N ASN A 545 10.71 18.61 -7.10
CA ASN A 545 9.80 19.74 -7.17
C ASN A 545 9.11 20.07 -5.84
N GLY A 546 9.28 19.27 -4.80
CA GLY A 546 8.84 19.64 -3.46
C GLY A 546 8.54 18.46 -2.53
N ILE A 547 8.72 18.73 -1.25
CA ILE A 547 8.29 17.84 -0.16
C ILE A 547 7.61 18.63 0.95
N VAL A 548 6.70 17.97 1.68
CA VAL A 548 5.96 18.58 2.80
C VAL A 548 6.07 17.70 4.05
N PRO A 549 7.15 17.83 4.85
CA PRO A 549 7.30 17.06 6.07
C PRO A 549 6.46 17.60 7.24
N SER A 550 6.07 16.71 8.14
CA SER A 550 5.30 17.01 9.37
C SER A 550 6.10 17.78 10.43
N GLY A 551 7.43 17.84 10.31
CA GLY A 551 8.34 18.52 11.22
C GLY A 551 9.50 19.17 10.47
N GLY A 552 10.52 19.63 11.20
CA GLY A 552 11.70 20.27 10.64
C GLY A 552 11.53 21.77 10.37
N PRO A 553 12.43 22.38 9.57
CA PRO A 553 12.41 23.81 9.29
C PRO A 553 11.12 24.21 8.56
N ALA A 554 10.63 25.42 8.89
CA ALA A 554 9.38 25.93 8.30
C ALA A 554 9.51 26.23 6.80
N SER A 555 10.72 26.53 6.33
CA SER A 555 11.02 26.87 4.93
C SER A 555 12.48 26.57 4.65
N LEU A 556 12.74 25.75 3.64
CA LEU A 556 14.09 25.37 3.25
C LEU A 556 14.15 25.10 1.73
N LEU A 557 15.23 25.52 1.09
CA LEU A 557 15.57 25.12 -0.26
C LEU A 557 16.78 24.18 -0.22
N HIS A 558 16.56 22.87 -0.45
CA HIS A 558 17.61 21.88 -0.43
C HIS A 558 17.95 21.39 -1.84
N LYS A 559 19.12 21.75 -2.37
CA LYS A 559 19.55 21.39 -3.73
C LYS A 559 18.49 21.72 -4.82
N GLY A 560 17.80 22.83 -4.66
CA GLY A 560 16.72 23.27 -5.57
C GLY A 560 15.35 22.64 -5.28
N MET A 561 15.24 21.69 -4.36
CA MET A 561 13.97 21.13 -3.89
C MET A 561 13.39 22.02 -2.79
N PRO A 562 12.19 22.59 -2.96
CA PRO A 562 11.52 23.33 -1.89
C PRO A 562 10.98 22.38 -0.83
N VAL A 563 11.24 22.69 0.43
CA VAL A 563 10.74 21.99 1.61
C VAL A 563 9.75 22.90 2.32
N LEU A 564 8.48 22.54 2.28
CA LEU A 564 7.40 23.26 2.93
C LEU A 564 6.90 22.44 4.12
N ARG A 565 7.05 22.97 5.32
CA ARG A 565 6.52 22.27 6.50
C ARG A 565 5.00 22.18 6.44
N PHE A 566 4.46 21.03 6.83
CA PHE A 566 3.03 20.80 7.07
C PHE A 566 2.41 21.93 7.88
N ASP A 567 1.25 22.40 7.45
CA ASP A 567 0.58 23.53 8.05
C ASP A 567 -0.52 23.09 9.02
N HIS A 568 -1.61 22.51 8.47
CA HIS A 568 -2.77 22.14 9.28
C HIS A 568 -3.72 21.17 8.58
N ASP A 569 -4.40 20.35 9.38
CA ASP A 569 -5.53 19.53 8.93
C ASP A 569 -6.81 20.34 8.88
N VAL A 570 -7.64 20.11 7.87
CA VAL A 570 -8.99 20.65 7.76
C VAL A 570 -9.98 19.49 7.76
N ASN A 571 -10.60 19.22 8.90
CA ASN A 571 -11.41 18.04 9.13
C ASN A 571 -12.92 18.32 9.08
N GLU A 572 -13.33 19.57 8.97
CA GLU A 572 -14.72 20.00 8.99
C GLU A 572 -15.53 19.33 7.87
N GLY A 573 -16.73 18.87 8.22
CA GLY A 573 -17.66 18.30 7.25
C GLY A 573 -18.36 19.37 6.43
N ASP A 574 -18.70 20.50 7.05
CA ASP A 574 -19.35 21.62 6.39
C ASP A 574 -18.35 22.53 5.68
N PRO A 575 -18.54 22.85 4.38
CA PRO A 575 -17.63 23.68 3.62
C PRO A 575 -17.47 25.11 4.16
N ALA A 576 -18.52 25.72 4.75
CA ALA A 576 -18.44 27.08 5.28
C ALA A 576 -17.64 27.11 6.60
N ASP A 577 -17.74 26.07 7.42
CA ASP A 577 -16.92 25.93 8.62
C ASP A 577 -15.46 25.73 8.25
N ALA A 578 -15.17 24.87 7.28
CA ALA A 578 -13.84 24.65 6.73
C ALA A 578 -13.23 25.95 6.18
N ALA A 579 -14.01 26.73 5.45
CA ALA A 579 -13.57 28.01 4.91
C ALA A 579 -13.20 29.02 6.02
N ARG A 580 -14.01 29.13 7.08
CA ARG A 580 -13.69 29.98 8.24
C ARG A 580 -12.40 29.53 8.92
N HIS A 581 -12.22 28.24 9.13
CA HIS A 581 -11.01 27.68 9.71
C HIS A 581 -9.77 28.01 8.87
N VAL A 582 -9.80 27.74 7.56
CA VAL A 582 -8.69 28.04 6.64
C VAL A 582 -8.33 29.54 6.69
N VAL A 583 -9.31 30.43 6.55
CA VAL A 583 -9.07 31.91 6.56
C VAL A 583 -8.48 32.35 7.89
N GLN A 584 -9.01 31.85 9.01
CA GLN A 584 -8.48 32.17 10.35
C GLN A 584 -7.06 31.70 10.52
N ARG A 585 -6.75 30.48 10.08
CA ARG A 585 -5.40 29.92 10.18
C ARG A 585 -4.39 30.68 9.31
N ILE A 586 -4.77 31.05 8.08
CA ILE A 586 -3.96 31.91 7.21
C ILE A 586 -3.65 33.24 7.89
N ALA A 587 -4.65 33.92 8.45
CA ALA A 587 -4.46 35.18 9.15
C ALA A 587 -3.52 35.04 10.36
N GLN A 588 -3.66 33.97 11.13
CA GLN A 588 -2.77 33.67 12.25
C GLN A 588 -1.32 33.48 11.78
N ARG A 589 -1.07 32.65 10.76
CA ARG A 589 0.26 32.42 10.20
C ARG A 589 0.92 33.70 9.69
N ARG A 590 0.14 34.61 9.09
CA ARG A 590 0.66 35.90 8.67
C ARG A 590 1.12 36.77 9.84
N THR A 591 0.40 36.72 10.98
CA THR A 591 0.84 37.40 12.21
C THR A 591 2.07 36.78 12.84
N GLU A 592 2.27 35.49 12.65
CA GLU A 592 3.47 34.74 13.07
C GLU A 592 4.67 34.97 12.12
N GLY A 593 4.51 35.72 11.02
CA GLY A 593 5.57 36.06 10.07
C GLY A 593 5.88 35.04 9.00
N HIS A 594 5.02 34.02 8.83
CA HIS A 594 5.19 33.05 7.76
C HIS A 594 4.94 33.65 6.37
N PRO A 595 5.62 33.16 5.31
CA PRO A 595 5.35 33.61 3.95
C PRO A 595 3.93 33.26 3.49
N PRO A 596 3.38 33.94 2.48
CA PRO A 596 1.99 33.77 2.04
C PRO A 596 1.79 32.50 1.19
N PHE A 597 2.29 31.37 1.67
CA PHE A 597 2.11 30.04 1.09
C PHE A 597 1.52 29.11 2.14
N HIS A 598 0.37 28.52 1.83
CA HIS A 598 -0.43 27.74 2.77
C HIS A 598 -0.81 26.40 2.20
N TRP A 599 -0.49 25.34 2.93
CA TRP A 599 -0.76 23.96 2.55
C TRP A 599 -1.66 23.32 3.61
N PHE A 600 -2.83 22.85 3.20
CA PHE A 600 -3.79 22.24 4.10
C PHE A 600 -4.09 20.81 3.69
N ARG A 601 -4.07 19.88 4.64
CA ARG A 601 -4.43 18.50 4.42
C ARG A 601 -5.92 18.28 4.63
N ASN A 602 -6.53 17.56 3.69
CA ASN A 602 -7.90 17.09 3.75
C ASN A 602 -7.95 15.60 3.43
N ILE A 603 -8.84 14.88 4.11
CA ILE A 603 -8.96 13.44 3.98
C ILE A 603 -10.29 13.11 3.32
N LEU A 604 -10.25 12.39 2.19
CA LEU A 604 -11.40 11.77 1.50
C LEU A 604 -12.60 12.70 1.28
N LYS A 605 -12.38 14.00 1.06
CA LYS A 605 -13.44 14.94 0.66
C LYS A 605 -13.69 14.86 -0.84
N THR A 606 -14.94 15.16 -1.24
CA THR A 606 -15.31 15.15 -2.66
C THR A 606 -14.94 16.46 -3.36
N PRO A 607 -14.72 16.50 -4.69
CA PRO A 607 -14.57 17.73 -5.45
C PRO A 607 -15.65 18.77 -5.19
N THR A 608 -16.91 18.35 -5.06
CA THR A 608 -18.02 19.27 -4.66
C THR A 608 -17.74 19.96 -3.33
N TRP A 609 -17.15 19.27 -2.35
CA TRP A 609 -16.80 19.87 -1.07
C TRP A 609 -15.70 20.94 -1.25
N TYR A 610 -14.67 20.68 -2.05
CA TYR A 610 -13.58 21.63 -2.32
C TYR A 610 -14.06 22.88 -3.04
N VAL A 611 -14.92 22.73 -4.07
CA VAL A 611 -15.50 23.86 -4.79
C VAL A 611 -16.28 24.76 -3.82
N ARG A 612 -17.18 24.19 -3.02
CA ARG A 612 -17.99 24.96 -2.05
C ARG A 612 -17.13 25.62 -0.97
N THR A 613 -16.09 24.92 -0.51
CA THR A 613 -15.16 25.47 0.49
C THR A 613 -14.40 26.66 -0.10
N TYR A 614 -13.90 26.54 -1.33
CA TYR A 614 -13.19 27.63 -1.98
C TYR A 614 -14.10 28.82 -2.29
N ASP A 615 -15.31 28.59 -2.76
CA ASP A 615 -16.31 29.65 -2.94
C ASP A 615 -16.58 30.43 -1.63
N ALA A 616 -16.69 29.71 -0.53
CA ALA A 616 -16.87 30.33 0.79
C ALA A 616 -15.62 31.10 1.26
N ILE A 617 -14.40 30.59 0.98
CA ILE A 617 -13.14 31.30 1.23
C ILE A 617 -13.11 32.60 0.44
N GLN A 618 -13.49 32.60 -0.85
CA GLN A 618 -13.53 33.80 -1.70
C GLN A 618 -14.51 34.85 -1.20
N GLN A 619 -15.63 34.44 -0.59
CA GLN A 619 -16.58 35.36 0.03
C GLN A 619 -16.02 36.04 1.30
N ILE A 620 -15.16 35.35 2.06
CA ILE A 620 -14.56 35.88 3.28
C ILE A 620 -13.34 36.74 2.96
N ASN A 621 -12.43 36.19 2.12
CA ASN A 621 -11.19 36.86 1.72
C ASN A 621 -10.82 36.56 0.26
N PRO A 622 -11.17 37.43 -0.70
CA PRO A 622 -10.89 37.24 -2.12
C PRO A 622 -9.40 37.32 -2.47
N LYS A 623 -8.52 37.64 -1.52
CA LYS A 623 -7.06 37.63 -1.72
C LYS A 623 -6.44 36.24 -1.56
N ILE A 624 -7.18 35.26 -1.06
CA ILE A 624 -6.70 33.87 -0.97
C ILE A 624 -6.92 33.18 -2.31
N GLU A 625 -5.86 32.80 -2.97
CA GLU A 625 -5.89 32.18 -4.30
C GLU A 625 -5.52 30.70 -4.22
N LEU A 626 -6.42 29.83 -4.67
CA LEU A 626 -6.17 28.38 -4.78
C LEU A 626 -5.39 28.09 -6.06
N LEU A 627 -4.20 27.52 -5.91
CA LEU A 627 -3.28 27.22 -7.00
C LEU A 627 -3.22 25.72 -7.34
N ASP A 628 -2.89 25.41 -8.58
CA ASP A 628 -2.41 24.09 -8.98
C ASP A 628 -1.03 23.81 -8.38
N ALA A 629 -0.70 22.53 -8.19
CA ALA A 629 0.54 22.15 -7.52
C ALA A 629 1.81 22.61 -8.26
N PRO A 630 1.95 22.50 -9.59
CA PRO A 630 3.10 23.07 -10.30
C PRO A 630 3.29 24.57 -10.05
N THR A 631 2.21 25.35 -10.12
CA THR A 631 2.25 26.80 -9.86
C THR A 631 2.64 27.10 -8.42
N PHE A 632 2.02 26.43 -7.44
CA PHE A 632 2.29 26.65 -6.03
C PHE A 632 3.75 26.36 -5.65
N PHE A 633 4.25 25.17 -5.99
CA PHE A 633 5.61 24.75 -5.62
C PHE A 633 6.69 25.53 -6.40
N GLU A 634 6.44 25.89 -7.67
CA GLU A 634 7.39 26.70 -8.43
C GLU A 634 7.48 28.14 -7.88
N LEU A 635 6.35 28.77 -7.56
CA LEU A 635 6.36 30.10 -6.91
C LEU A 635 7.04 30.05 -5.54
N TYR A 636 6.78 28.99 -4.77
CA TYR A 636 7.44 28.81 -3.48
C TYR A 636 8.96 28.63 -3.62
N ARG A 637 9.41 27.86 -4.62
CA ARG A 637 10.84 27.72 -4.94
C ARG A 637 11.48 29.06 -5.30
N ILE A 638 10.86 29.86 -6.20
CA ILE A 638 11.35 31.18 -6.59
C ILE A 638 11.43 32.10 -5.37
N HIS A 639 10.41 32.08 -4.51
CA HIS A 639 10.43 32.85 -3.28
C HIS A 639 11.63 32.46 -2.36
N LEU A 640 11.89 31.17 -2.17
CA LEU A 640 13.02 30.71 -1.37
C LEU A 640 14.37 31.09 -1.99
N GLU A 641 14.52 31.01 -3.31
CA GLU A 641 15.73 31.44 -4.03
C GLU A 641 16.03 32.93 -3.78
N SER A 642 14.98 33.78 -3.70
CA SER A 642 15.11 35.20 -3.46
C SER A 642 15.56 35.58 -2.03
N GLN A 643 15.33 34.70 -1.07
CA GLN A 643 15.75 34.92 0.34
C GLN A 643 17.25 34.68 0.56
N GLY A 644 17.97 34.15 -0.46
CA GLY A 644 19.36 33.72 -0.33
C GLY A 644 19.53 32.42 0.46
N PRO A 645 20.74 31.88 0.54
CA PRO A 645 20.97 30.68 1.33
C PRO A 645 20.62 30.96 2.79
N SER A 646 19.64 30.23 3.32
CA SER A 646 19.36 30.25 4.75
C SER A 646 20.65 29.87 5.48
N SER A 647 21.19 30.75 6.30
CA SER A 647 22.27 30.38 7.22
C SER A 647 21.78 29.23 8.11
N PRO A 648 22.59 28.19 8.30
CA PRO A 648 22.23 26.99 9.05
C PRO A 648 21.89 27.27 10.51
#